data_160c400fdc2d0d9df50c1dba17cd5a7e
#
_entry.id   160c400fdc2d0d9df50c1dba17cd5a7e
#
_cell.length_a   1.000
_cell.length_b   1.000
_cell.length_c   1.000
_cell.angle_alpha   90.00
_cell.angle_beta   90.00
_cell.angle_gamma   90.00
#
_symmetry.space_group_name_H-M   'P 1'
#
loop_
_entity.id
_entity.type
_entity.pdbx_description
1 polymer ?
#
loop_
_entity_poly.entity_id
_entity_poly.type
_entity_poly.pdbx_seq_one_letter_code
_entity_poly.pdbx_strand_id
1 'polypeptide(L)'
;LYFGRRTFLVHGKYWMLNSDILQRNKKRYLAYTHFRKKIFSANLPKDSRIILYIMPWLLSVNRPSLPGYIQELKKSFRIFGMESDREFAKQEPFFRKVFHIQDDEPLWDPADDGPQIQGIYTIGSVGTISQTSHSDCDLWICIDKNDFRGKALQQLNEKINLLRDWLDTQIRIPVYFFLSDIADIRNCNFGALDYESSGSTQKNVLKEEFYRTSIRIAGKIPFWWVCYHNGAKMDYDRECALLSRGGAQEYLDLGDLQSVGPDEYFGASIWQFNKSLTHPLKSIIKMLQLKMFLESPNEELLCHKLRQAVLSGNDEEDFPDPSIFAMDSVLDYYHNKSPQYYEYMKKLFYLRFDVKLMSGKETLKEKMATPVFEKHLIPSGEVYILNHFDSWSLQQHIKMGKFMFKFLLDIYKDIVRIQEGKTGKVAPQDLTILGRKLSSSLVHKKGKVSVMHLSVDTVQQPTLTIVIDRKAWRISSSEDPSSSFVVSDNLVYALAYIVWNGIYDAAHIRMLPNQTQVTLQEIQNLCRKIREIFGSHNVTGVHFSNFLEEEKISKILFIFSFENLLVNAEINDFCVIYKNNWEELFALRFSSIEQMKAYFEEAGTVSDHTQVHYYLQRTNACYEKMIERAKSKVIWMLKTLPKVEKWPFF
;
A
#
# COMPACT_ATOMS: atom_id res chain seq x y z
N LEU A 1 50.73 -9.10 1.63
CA LEU A 1 50.94 -9.49 3.02
C LEU A 1 50.18 -10.80 3.25
N TYR A 2 50.96 -11.84 3.53
CA TYR A 2 50.54 -13.22 3.76
C TYR A 2 49.61 -13.32 4.97
N PHE A 3 48.31 -13.69 4.78
CA PHE A 3 47.49 -14.28 5.81
C PHE A 3 47.52 -15.80 5.67
N GLY A 4 48.38 -16.41 6.51
CA GLY A 4 48.56 -17.85 6.60
C GLY A 4 47.28 -18.55 7.08
N ARG A 5 46.98 -19.72 6.47
CA ARG A 5 46.02 -20.71 6.93
C ARG A 5 46.24 -21.03 8.43
N ARG A 6 45.35 -20.56 9.28
CA ARG A 6 45.20 -21.11 10.64
C ARG A 6 43.72 -21.43 10.85
N THR A 7 43.40 -22.68 10.59
CA THR A 7 42.17 -23.30 11.07
C THR A 7 42.36 -23.56 12.58
N PHE A 8 41.81 -22.69 13.41
CA PHE A 8 41.73 -22.98 14.84
C PHE A 8 40.38 -23.64 15.12
N LEU A 9 40.40 -24.95 15.34
CA LEU A 9 39.33 -25.68 16.02
C LEU A 9 39.31 -25.20 17.48
N VAL A 10 38.43 -24.29 17.83
CA VAL A 10 38.11 -23.97 19.22
C VAL A 10 36.83 -24.75 19.56
N HIS A 11 36.88 -25.52 20.62
CA HIS A 11 35.72 -26.19 21.22
C HIS A 11 34.67 -25.10 21.64
N GLY A 12 33.77 -24.81 20.73
CA GLY A 12 32.70 -23.83 20.92
C GLY A 12 31.74 -23.84 19.73
N LYS A 13 30.47 -23.70 20.00
CA LYS A 13 29.31 -23.80 19.11
C LYS A 13 29.30 -22.94 17.83
N TYR A 14 30.36 -22.21 17.49
CA TYR A 14 30.39 -21.22 16.39
C TYR A 14 31.53 -21.47 15.41
N TRP A 15 31.24 -21.31 14.12
CA TRP A 15 32.23 -21.32 13.03
C TRP A 15 32.79 -19.92 12.80
N MET A 16 34.05 -19.85 12.38
CA MET A 16 34.68 -18.58 11.95
C MET A 16 34.61 -18.46 10.43
N LEU A 17 34.28 -17.26 9.96
CA LEU A 17 34.26 -16.93 8.54
C LEU A 17 35.69 -16.76 8.04
N ASN A 18 36.10 -17.56 7.05
CA ASN A 18 37.40 -17.36 6.40
C ASN A 18 37.28 -16.48 5.15
N SER A 19 38.41 -15.95 4.67
CA SER A 19 38.47 -15.06 3.49
C SER A 19 37.85 -15.68 2.25
N ASP A 20 38.05 -16.98 2.00
CA ASP A 20 37.59 -17.67 0.78
C ASP A 20 36.07 -17.81 0.78
N ILE A 21 35.49 -18.14 1.93
CA ILE A 21 34.01 -18.20 2.10
C ILE A 21 33.40 -16.81 1.91
N LEU A 22 34.00 -15.79 2.52
CA LEU A 22 33.52 -14.42 2.40
C LEU A 22 33.52 -13.93 0.95
N GLN A 23 34.61 -14.19 0.21
CA GLN A 23 34.72 -13.81 -1.21
C GLN A 23 33.74 -14.58 -2.10
N ARG A 24 33.56 -15.88 -1.85
CA ARG A 24 32.54 -16.70 -2.54
C ARG A 24 31.14 -16.14 -2.31
N ASN A 25 30.78 -15.90 -1.05
CA ASN A 25 29.46 -15.38 -0.68
C ASN A 25 29.23 -13.96 -1.27
N LYS A 26 30.24 -13.11 -1.26
CA LYS A 26 30.22 -11.80 -1.93
C LYS A 26 29.92 -11.94 -3.41
N LYS A 27 30.65 -12.82 -4.12
CA LYS A 27 30.43 -13.06 -5.56
C LYS A 27 29.00 -13.51 -5.83
N ARG A 28 28.48 -14.46 -5.04
CA ARG A 28 27.10 -14.97 -5.16
C ARG A 28 26.06 -13.89 -4.88
N TYR A 29 26.22 -13.12 -3.83
CA TYR A 29 25.30 -12.03 -3.50
C TYR A 29 25.25 -10.96 -4.59
N LEU A 30 26.40 -10.57 -5.14
CA LEU A 30 26.45 -9.59 -6.24
C LEU A 30 25.79 -10.13 -7.52
N ALA A 31 26.00 -11.40 -7.86
CA ALA A 31 25.33 -12.04 -8.99
C ALA A 31 23.80 -12.11 -8.76
N TYR A 32 23.37 -12.47 -7.56
CA TYR A 32 21.96 -12.44 -7.17
C TYR A 32 21.35 -11.03 -7.29
N THR A 33 22.05 -10.01 -6.79
CA THR A 33 21.60 -8.62 -6.92
C THR A 33 21.46 -8.21 -8.40
N HIS A 34 22.42 -8.61 -9.23
CA HIS A 34 22.36 -8.35 -10.68
C HIS A 34 21.16 -9.05 -11.33
N PHE A 35 20.89 -10.30 -10.99
CA PHE A 35 19.71 -11.03 -11.43
C PHE A 35 18.41 -10.29 -11.05
N ARG A 36 18.30 -9.79 -9.82
CA ARG A 36 17.14 -9.00 -9.34
C ARG A 36 16.98 -7.69 -10.12
N LYS A 37 18.08 -6.98 -10.42
CA LYS A 37 18.08 -5.78 -11.28
C LYS A 37 17.61 -6.10 -12.71
N LYS A 38 17.95 -7.27 -13.28
CA LYS A 38 17.45 -7.73 -14.58
C LYS A 38 15.93 -7.91 -14.57
N ILE A 39 15.35 -8.53 -13.52
CA ILE A 39 13.89 -8.68 -13.37
C ILE A 39 13.23 -7.30 -13.32
N PHE A 40 13.76 -6.38 -12.52
CA PHE A 40 13.25 -5.01 -12.43
C PHE A 40 13.25 -4.32 -13.81
N SER A 41 14.35 -4.44 -14.53
CA SER A 41 14.49 -3.82 -15.85
C SER A 41 13.59 -4.47 -16.92
N ALA A 42 13.36 -5.78 -16.83
CA ALA A 42 12.44 -6.47 -17.74
C ALA A 42 10.97 -6.03 -17.51
N ASN A 43 10.57 -5.83 -16.26
CA ASN A 43 9.21 -5.44 -15.91
C ASN A 43 8.94 -3.94 -16.19
N LEU A 44 9.90 -3.05 -15.92
CA LEU A 44 9.77 -1.59 -16.03
C LEU A 44 11.06 -0.97 -16.59
N PRO A 45 11.33 -1.09 -17.91
CA PRO A 45 12.63 -0.72 -18.50
C PRO A 45 13.02 0.75 -18.29
N LYS A 46 12.07 1.68 -18.45
CA LYS A 46 12.32 3.12 -18.27
C LYS A 46 12.54 3.46 -16.79
N ASP A 47 11.60 3.06 -15.95
CA ASP A 47 11.58 3.42 -14.53
C ASP A 47 12.78 2.81 -13.80
N SER A 48 13.11 1.55 -14.09
CA SER A 48 14.26 0.87 -13.50
C SER A 48 15.58 1.57 -13.82
N ARG A 49 15.77 2.05 -15.06
CA ARG A 49 17.00 2.75 -15.44
C ARG A 49 17.16 4.05 -14.66
N ILE A 50 16.06 4.77 -14.48
CA ILE A 50 16.07 6.01 -13.69
C ILE A 50 16.40 5.72 -12.23
N ILE A 51 15.73 4.73 -11.62
CA ILE A 51 15.91 4.39 -10.21
C ILE A 51 17.26 3.76 -9.92
N LEU A 52 17.73 2.85 -10.78
CA LEU A 52 18.97 2.11 -10.54
C LEU A 52 20.23 2.93 -10.79
N TYR A 53 20.19 3.92 -11.70
CA TYR A 53 21.40 4.59 -12.17
C TYR A 53 21.31 6.12 -12.12
N ILE A 54 20.23 6.74 -12.65
CA ILE A 54 20.14 8.21 -12.70
C ILE A 54 19.97 8.79 -11.30
N MET A 55 19.00 8.28 -10.54
CA MET A 55 18.68 8.80 -9.21
C MET A 55 19.88 8.77 -8.26
N PRO A 56 20.64 7.64 -8.11
CA PRO A 56 21.82 7.63 -7.24
C PRO A 56 22.92 8.57 -7.74
N TRP A 57 23.09 8.72 -9.05
CA TRP A 57 24.02 9.69 -9.62
C TRP A 57 23.62 11.12 -9.29
N LEU A 58 22.36 11.51 -9.50
CA LEU A 58 21.84 12.84 -9.14
C LEU A 58 21.96 13.14 -7.64
N LEU A 59 21.83 12.12 -6.80
CA LEU A 59 22.06 12.26 -5.36
C LEU A 59 23.52 12.61 -5.03
N SER A 60 24.47 12.15 -5.88
CA SER A 60 25.91 12.31 -5.69
C SER A 60 26.53 13.52 -6.37
N VAL A 61 25.77 14.31 -7.13
CA VAL A 61 26.24 15.52 -7.81
C VAL A 61 25.36 16.72 -7.44
N ASN A 62 25.95 17.95 -7.47
CA ASN A 62 25.18 19.16 -7.14
C ASN A 62 25.49 20.30 -8.10
N ARG A 63 24.84 20.32 -9.25
CA ARG A 63 25.05 21.31 -10.32
C ARG A 63 23.75 22.05 -10.64
N PRO A 64 23.79 23.38 -10.94
CA PRO A 64 22.60 24.18 -11.20
C PRO A 64 21.70 23.67 -12.32
N SER A 65 22.27 22.97 -13.33
CA SER A 65 21.54 22.41 -14.47
C SER A 65 20.87 21.05 -14.17
N LEU A 66 21.11 20.44 -13.00
CA LEU A 66 20.65 19.09 -12.68
C LEU A 66 19.50 19.10 -11.67
N PRO A 67 18.57 18.14 -11.77
CA PRO A 67 17.56 17.95 -10.73
C PRO A 67 18.19 17.71 -9.35
N GLY A 68 17.54 18.22 -8.31
CA GLY A 68 18.04 18.10 -6.95
C GLY A 68 19.17 19.06 -6.58
N TYR A 69 19.41 20.12 -7.37
CA TYR A 69 20.40 21.15 -7.06
C TYR A 69 20.02 21.95 -5.82
N ILE A 70 20.99 22.14 -4.93
CA ILE A 70 20.89 22.99 -3.74
C ILE A 70 21.97 24.06 -3.77
N GLN A 71 21.58 25.32 -3.86
CA GLN A 71 22.50 26.47 -4.01
C GLN A 71 23.49 26.60 -2.83
N GLU A 72 23.03 26.34 -1.61
CA GLU A 72 23.85 26.47 -0.41
C GLU A 72 24.74 25.23 -0.11
N LEU A 73 24.59 24.15 -0.88
CA LEU A 73 25.37 22.94 -0.71
C LEU A 73 26.77 23.11 -1.35
N LYS A 74 27.78 23.35 -0.52
CA LYS A 74 29.17 23.58 -0.97
C LYS A 74 29.86 22.32 -1.49
N LYS A 75 29.48 21.15 -0.96
CA LYS A 75 30.08 19.85 -1.30
C LYS A 75 28.98 18.83 -1.56
N SER A 76 29.08 18.11 -2.66
CA SER A 76 28.14 17.06 -3.02
C SER A 76 28.21 15.89 -2.04
N PHE A 77 27.06 15.23 -1.80
CA PHE A 77 27.04 13.97 -1.08
C PHE A 77 27.66 12.87 -1.95
N ARG A 78 28.31 11.90 -1.31
CA ARG A 78 28.92 10.77 -2.02
C ARG A 78 28.34 9.46 -1.52
N ILE A 79 28.20 8.52 -2.47
CA ILE A 79 27.79 7.15 -2.18
C ILE A 79 29.02 6.25 -2.23
N PHE A 80 29.22 5.41 -1.23
CA PHE A 80 30.36 4.53 -1.13
C PHE A 80 30.56 3.69 -2.41
N GLY A 81 31.75 3.76 -3.00
CA GLY A 81 32.20 2.92 -4.11
C GLY A 81 31.47 3.12 -5.45
N MET A 82 30.56 4.11 -5.56
CA MET A 82 29.75 4.29 -6.75
C MET A 82 30.58 4.77 -7.95
N GLU A 83 31.55 5.66 -7.77
CA GLU A 83 32.38 6.21 -8.84
C GLU A 83 33.26 5.14 -9.51
N SER A 84 33.64 4.09 -8.75
CA SER A 84 34.42 2.94 -9.25
C SER A 84 33.55 1.77 -9.71
N ASP A 85 32.21 1.88 -9.62
CA ASP A 85 31.29 0.82 -10.00
C ASP A 85 31.17 0.72 -11.54
N ARG A 86 31.53 -0.44 -12.10
CA ARG A 86 31.52 -0.68 -13.55
C ARG A 86 30.13 -0.57 -14.17
N GLU A 87 29.07 -0.86 -13.44
CA GLU A 87 27.69 -0.75 -13.92
C GLU A 87 27.31 0.72 -14.13
N PHE A 88 27.71 1.61 -13.22
CA PHE A 88 27.54 3.06 -13.37
C PHE A 88 28.40 3.61 -14.51
N ALA A 89 29.64 3.20 -14.64
CA ALA A 89 30.51 3.62 -15.73
C ALA A 89 29.90 3.32 -17.12
N LYS A 90 29.24 2.18 -17.29
CA LYS A 90 28.51 1.85 -18.53
C LYS A 90 27.33 2.79 -18.83
N GLN A 91 26.79 3.48 -17.85
CA GLN A 91 25.68 4.42 -18.03
C GLN A 91 26.13 5.85 -18.35
N GLU A 92 27.43 6.16 -18.28
CA GLU A 92 27.96 7.50 -18.53
C GLU A 92 27.47 8.11 -19.87
N PRO A 93 27.53 7.42 -21.02
CA PRO A 93 27.07 7.98 -22.30
C PRO A 93 25.58 8.35 -22.25
N PHE A 94 24.80 7.62 -21.47
CA PHE A 94 23.38 7.89 -21.29
C PHE A 94 23.14 9.13 -20.41
N PHE A 95 23.90 9.30 -19.32
CA PHE A 95 23.81 10.49 -18.46
C PHE A 95 24.19 11.75 -19.24
N ARG A 96 25.30 11.72 -20.00
CA ARG A 96 25.73 12.83 -20.84
C ARG A 96 24.68 13.23 -21.85
N LYS A 97 24.05 12.27 -22.51
CA LYS A 97 22.98 12.50 -23.47
C LYS A 97 21.72 13.09 -22.82
N VAL A 98 21.26 12.55 -21.69
CA VAL A 98 20.00 12.97 -21.06
C VAL A 98 20.12 14.35 -20.44
N PHE A 99 21.25 14.68 -19.84
CA PHE A 99 21.48 15.93 -19.14
C PHE A 99 22.33 16.94 -19.92
N HIS A 100 22.63 16.68 -21.20
CA HIS A 100 23.41 17.54 -22.09
C HIS A 100 24.78 17.93 -21.53
N ILE A 101 25.44 16.97 -20.84
CA ILE A 101 26.79 17.15 -20.28
C ILE A 101 27.82 16.99 -21.40
N GLN A 102 28.72 17.99 -21.55
CA GLN A 102 29.75 17.95 -22.56
C GLN A 102 30.79 16.84 -22.26
N ASP A 103 31.50 16.38 -23.32
CA ASP A 103 32.46 15.28 -23.15
C ASP A 103 33.67 15.67 -22.30
N ASP A 104 34.02 16.93 -22.25
CA ASP A 104 35.12 17.49 -21.46
C ASP A 104 34.70 17.81 -19.98
N GLU A 105 33.41 17.83 -19.68
CA GLU A 105 32.94 18.02 -18.31
C GLU A 105 33.10 16.75 -17.48
N PRO A 106 33.63 16.83 -16.24
CA PRO A 106 33.69 15.68 -15.35
C PRO A 106 32.29 15.19 -15.00
N LEU A 107 32.07 13.87 -14.97
CA LEU A 107 30.76 13.31 -14.59
C LEU A 107 30.48 13.45 -13.09
N TRP A 108 31.51 13.46 -12.28
CA TRP A 108 31.46 13.55 -10.82
C TRP A 108 31.98 14.90 -10.32
N ASP A 109 31.46 15.37 -9.22
CA ASP A 109 31.97 16.54 -8.56
C ASP A 109 33.29 16.21 -7.82
N PRO A 110 34.20 17.20 -7.57
CA PRO A 110 35.45 16.97 -6.85
C PRO A 110 35.23 16.31 -5.50
N ALA A 111 36.10 15.37 -5.15
CA ALA A 111 36.05 14.59 -3.93
C ALA A 111 36.96 15.20 -2.86
N ASP A 112 36.38 15.85 -1.87
CA ASP A 112 37.13 16.38 -0.73
C ASP A 112 36.94 15.57 0.56
N ASP A 113 35.79 14.88 0.70
CA ASP A 113 35.42 14.11 1.89
C ASP A 113 35.10 12.65 1.54
N GLY A 114 35.11 11.77 2.53
CA GLY A 114 34.66 10.39 2.39
C GLY A 114 33.17 10.29 2.07
N PRO A 115 32.68 9.10 1.67
CA PRO A 115 31.29 8.88 1.32
C PRO A 115 30.39 8.96 2.55
N GLN A 116 29.41 9.86 2.53
CA GLN A 116 28.41 10.04 3.60
C GLN A 116 27.26 9.02 3.48
N ILE A 117 26.91 8.61 2.24
CA ILE A 117 25.89 7.60 2.03
C ILE A 117 26.57 6.24 1.92
N GLN A 118 26.29 5.37 2.87
CA GLN A 118 26.93 4.08 2.99
C GLN A 118 26.30 3.02 2.09
N GLY A 119 25.01 3.15 1.78
CA GLY A 119 24.30 2.27 0.84
C GLY A 119 22.90 2.72 0.50
N ILE A 120 22.44 2.32 -0.69
CA ILE A 120 21.06 2.52 -1.15
C ILE A 120 20.49 1.17 -1.54
N TYR A 121 19.33 0.83 -0.96
CA TYR A 121 18.67 -0.46 -1.16
C TYR A 121 17.19 -0.26 -1.42
N THR A 122 16.60 -1.12 -2.27
CA THR A 122 15.14 -1.24 -2.34
C THR A 122 14.63 -2.14 -1.23
N ILE A 123 13.33 -2.08 -0.92
CA ILE A 123 12.61 -3.07 -0.14
C ILE A 123 11.27 -3.36 -0.81
N GLY A 124 10.73 -4.56 -0.63
CA GLY A 124 9.41 -4.94 -1.13
C GLY A 124 9.42 -5.67 -2.48
N SER A 125 8.41 -5.42 -3.33
CA SER A 125 8.16 -6.22 -4.53
C SER A 125 9.03 -5.89 -5.73
N VAL A 126 9.75 -4.77 -5.72
CA VAL A 126 10.60 -4.34 -6.84
C VAL A 126 11.66 -5.40 -7.18
N GLY A 127 11.81 -5.71 -8.46
CA GLY A 127 12.72 -6.75 -8.94
C GLY A 127 12.35 -8.17 -8.51
N THR A 128 11.08 -8.44 -8.24
CA THR A 128 10.52 -9.77 -8.07
C THR A 128 9.43 -10.04 -9.09
N ILE A 129 9.01 -11.29 -9.21
CA ILE A 129 7.89 -11.67 -10.07
C ILE A 129 6.58 -10.98 -9.65
N SER A 130 6.42 -10.66 -8.38
CA SER A 130 5.21 -9.97 -7.87
C SER A 130 5.19 -8.48 -8.15
N GLN A 131 6.21 -7.93 -8.80
CA GLN A 131 6.22 -6.53 -9.23
C GLN A 131 5.19 -6.30 -10.35
N THR A 132 4.38 -5.24 -10.21
CA THR A 132 3.40 -4.77 -11.20
C THR A 132 3.67 -3.32 -11.55
N SER A 133 2.95 -2.77 -12.53
CA SER A 133 2.99 -1.33 -12.88
C SER A 133 2.48 -0.40 -11.76
N HIS A 134 1.84 -0.95 -10.74
CA HIS A 134 1.32 -0.24 -9.57
C HIS A 134 2.14 -0.50 -8.29
N SER A 135 3.29 -1.16 -8.43
CA SER A 135 4.18 -1.41 -7.29
C SER A 135 4.92 -0.15 -6.89
N ASP A 136 4.93 0.17 -5.62
CA ASP A 136 5.75 1.23 -5.02
C ASP A 136 7.22 0.82 -5.02
N CYS A 137 8.12 1.80 -5.03
CA CYS A 137 9.55 1.58 -4.85
C CYS A 137 10.02 2.26 -3.58
N ASP A 138 10.15 1.49 -2.52
CA ASP A 138 10.67 1.95 -1.23
C ASP A 138 12.19 1.88 -1.24
N LEU A 139 12.87 2.99 -0.98
CA LEU A 139 14.32 3.15 -1.03
C LEU A 139 14.88 3.50 0.34
N TRP A 140 15.71 2.63 0.90
CA TRP A 140 16.47 2.92 2.10
C TRP A 140 17.81 3.56 1.73
N ILE A 141 18.03 4.80 2.18
CA ILE A 141 19.30 5.52 2.10
C ILE A 141 19.97 5.40 3.46
N CYS A 142 20.97 4.53 3.54
CA CYS A 142 21.67 4.22 4.78
C CYS A 142 22.85 5.18 5.01
N ILE A 143 22.81 5.89 6.14
CA ILE A 143 23.83 6.86 6.54
C ILE A 143 24.31 6.57 7.97
N ASP A 144 25.48 7.04 8.33
CA ASP A 144 25.85 7.25 9.73
C ASP A 144 25.58 8.72 10.07
N LYS A 145 24.63 9.00 10.96
CA LYS A 145 24.30 10.38 11.36
C LYS A 145 25.50 11.14 11.92
N ASN A 146 26.48 10.43 12.48
CA ASN A 146 27.68 11.04 13.03
C ASN A 146 28.61 11.65 11.97
N ASP A 147 28.49 11.21 10.70
CA ASP A 147 29.22 11.78 9.57
C ASP A 147 28.69 13.15 9.13
N PHE A 148 27.49 13.56 9.61
CA PHE A 148 26.83 14.80 9.22
C PHE A 148 27.03 15.91 10.26
N ARG A 149 27.63 17.02 9.81
CA ARG A 149 27.88 18.20 10.65
C ARG A 149 27.01 19.39 10.21
N GLY A 150 26.59 20.20 11.16
CA GLY A 150 25.83 21.43 10.90
C GLY A 150 24.51 21.15 10.15
N LYS A 151 24.31 21.80 9.00
CA LYS A 151 23.09 21.70 8.18
C LYS A 151 23.11 20.53 7.18
N ALA A 152 24.20 19.72 7.10
CA ALA A 152 24.38 18.74 6.05
C ALA A 152 23.25 17.69 5.97
N LEU A 153 22.74 17.23 7.13
CA LEU A 153 21.63 16.30 7.17
C LEU A 153 20.31 16.92 6.65
N GLN A 154 20.06 18.19 6.95
CA GLN A 154 18.90 18.93 6.43
C GLN A 154 19.02 19.10 4.90
N GLN A 155 20.22 19.44 4.42
CA GLN A 155 20.48 19.58 2.97
C GLN A 155 20.33 18.25 2.24
N LEU A 156 20.73 17.11 2.85
CA LEU A 156 20.48 15.80 2.27
C LEU A 156 18.97 15.50 2.16
N ASN A 157 18.21 15.79 3.21
CA ASN A 157 16.74 15.66 3.17
C ASN A 157 16.09 16.55 2.11
N GLU A 158 16.55 17.79 2.00
CA GLU A 158 16.08 18.73 0.97
C GLU A 158 16.36 18.17 -0.44
N LYS A 159 17.58 17.69 -0.67
CA LYS A 159 17.96 17.08 -1.96
C LYS A 159 17.11 15.87 -2.30
N ILE A 160 16.85 15.00 -1.33
CA ILE A 160 15.97 13.83 -1.47
C ILE A 160 14.56 14.27 -1.87
N ASN A 161 14.00 15.31 -1.23
CA ASN A 161 12.67 15.82 -1.56
C ASN A 161 12.61 16.39 -2.98
N LEU A 162 13.61 17.18 -3.38
CA LEU A 162 13.69 17.71 -4.75
C LEU A 162 13.80 16.60 -5.79
N LEU A 163 14.57 15.55 -5.50
CA LEU A 163 14.69 14.38 -6.36
C LEU A 163 13.39 13.56 -6.42
N ARG A 164 12.66 13.42 -5.30
CA ARG A 164 11.34 12.79 -5.29
C ARG A 164 10.37 13.54 -6.19
N ASP A 165 10.26 14.86 -6.03
CA ASP A 165 9.36 15.69 -6.83
C ASP A 165 9.71 15.63 -8.32
N TRP A 166 11.00 15.53 -8.67
CA TRP A 166 11.43 15.31 -10.04
C TRP A 166 11.07 13.90 -10.53
N LEU A 167 11.29 12.84 -9.74
CA LEU A 167 10.95 11.47 -10.08
C LEU A 167 9.46 11.30 -10.38
N ASP A 168 8.58 11.93 -9.60
CA ASP A 168 7.13 11.90 -9.81
C ASP A 168 6.72 12.43 -11.20
N THR A 169 7.58 13.26 -11.84
CA THR A 169 7.38 13.73 -13.22
C THR A 169 7.97 12.79 -14.28
N GLN A 170 8.91 11.93 -13.93
CA GLN A 170 9.69 11.13 -14.89
C GLN A 170 9.25 9.68 -15.02
N ILE A 171 8.77 9.10 -13.94
CA ILE A 171 8.43 7.67 -13.82
C ILE A 171 6.97 7.47 -13.41
N ARG A 172 6.48 6.25 -13.57
CA ARG A 172 5.08 5.90 -13.30
C ARG A 172 4.86 5.37 -11.91
N ILE A 173 5.85 4.65 -11.38
CA ILE A 173 5.74 4.05 -10.05
C ILE A 173 6.09 5.07 -8.96
N PRO A 174 5.33 5.12 -7.85
CA PRO A 174 5.67 5.96 -6.71
C PRO A 174 7.01 5.55 -6.10
N VAL A 175 7.84 6.54 -5.75
CA VAL A 175 9.13 6.30 -5.05
C VAL A 175 9.10 6.96 -3.69
N TYR A 176 9.36 6.17 -2.66
CA TYR A 176 9.45 6.64 -1.29
C TYR A 176 10.87 6.50 -0.77
N PHE A 177 11.41 7.57 -0.20
CA PHE A 177 12.75 7.59 0.35
C PHE A 177 12.72 7.53 1.86
N PHE A 178 13.48 6.61 2.43
CA PHE A 178 13.68 6.44 3.86
C PHE A 178 15.13 6.68 4.20
N LEU A 179 15.42 7.88 4.73
CA LEU A 179 16.76 8.22 5.21
C LEU A 179 16.97 7.57 6.58
N SER A 180 17.77 6.52 6.62
CA SER A 180 17.88 5.61 7.75
C SER A 180 19.30 5.62 8.34
N ASP A 181 19.40 5.81 9.65
CA ASP A 181 20.65 5.65 10.38
C ASP A 181 21.02 4.17 10.50
N ILE A 182 22.26 3.84 10.23
CA ILE A 182 22.79 2.47 10.30
C ILE A 182 22.62 1.89 11.71
N ALA A 183 22.90 2.69 12.76
CA ALA A 183 22.76 2.25 14.14
C ALA A 183 21.27 1.99 14.49
N ASP A 184 20.34 2.79 13.97
CA ASP A 184 18.91 2.59 14.14
C ASP A 184 18.47 1.29 13.45
N ILE A 185 18.89 1.04 12.20
CA ILE A 185 18.58 -0.21 11.48
C ILE A 185 19.15 -1.42 12.24
N ARG A 186 20.41 -1.32 12.69
CA ARG A 186 21.08 -2.40 13.43
C ARG A 186 20.28 -2.80 14.66
N ASN A 187 19.76 -1.83 15.39
CA ASN A 187 18.99 -2.03 16.61
C ASN A 187 17.47 -2.20 16.37
N CYS A 188 17.04 -2.34 15.11
CA CYS A 188 15.64 -2.40 14.73
C CYS A 188 14.81 -1.21 15.24
N ASN A 189 15.41 -0.02 15.27
CA ASN A 189 14.77 1.22 15.71
C ASN A 189 14.41 2.06 14.47
N PHE A 190 13.36 1.69 13.77
CA PHE A 190 12.95 2.35 12.52
C PHE A 190 12.22 3.68 12.73
N GLY A 191 11.98 4.11 13.98
CA GLY A 191 11.30 5.36 14.30
C GLY A 191 9.89 5.45 13.76
N ALA A 192 9.40 6.67 13.56
CA ALA A 192 8.18 6.95 12.79
C ALA A 192 8.54 7.03 11.30
N LEU A 193 9.12 5.96 10.73
CA LEU A 193 9.44 5.86 9.30
C LEU A 193 8.19 5.86 8.41
N ASP A 194 7.01 5.71 9.01
CA ASP A 194 5.74 5.87 8.35
C ASP A 194 4.83 6.77 9.19
N TYR A 195 4.29 7.82 8.58
CA TYR A 195 3.12 8.53 9.09
C TYR A 195 1.90 7.59 9.22
N GLU A 196 1.97 6.38 8.67
CA GLU A 196 1.09 5.25 8.91
C GLU A 196 1.64 4.42 10.07
N SER A 197 1.58 4.96 11.27
CA SER A 197 2.17 4.44 12.48
C SER A 197 1.75 3.01 12.84
N SER A 198 2.56 2.05 12.49
CA SER A 198 2.66 0.77 13.20
C SER A 198 4.08 0.57 13.76
N GLY A 199 4.83 1.66 13.83
CA GLY A 199 6.29 1.70 13.96
C GLY A 199 6.92 1.08 15.20
N SER A 200 6.17 0.70 16.23
CA SER A 200 6.72 0.05 17.41
C SER A 200 6.61 -1.48 17.41
N THR A 201 5.72 -2.06 16.58
CA THR A 201 5.36 -3.48 16.65
C THR A 201 5.86 -4.35 15.50
N GLN A 202 6.59 -3.80 14.51
CA GLN A 202 7.00 -4.55 13.31
C GLN A 202 8.52 -4.56 13.06
N LYS A 203 9.32 -4.29 14.05
CA LYS A 203 10.77 -4.05 13.92
C LYS A 203 11.52 -5.17 13.20
N ASN A 204 11.43 -6.40 13.71
CA ASN A 204 12.11 -7.55 13.13
C ASN A 204 11.40 -8.09 11.89
N VAL A 205 10.07 -7.96 11.79
CA VAL A 205 9.29 -8.31 10.57
C VAL A 205 9.76 -7.46 9.38
N LEU A 206 9.95 -6.16 9.57
CA LEU A 206 10.44 -5.27 8.52
C LEU A 206 11.89 -5.59 8.14
N LYS A 207 12.75 -5.94 9.11
CA LYS A 207 14.12 -6.35 8.85
C LYS A 207 14.19 -7.70 8.11
N GLU A 208 13.27 -8.63 8.41
CA GLU A 208 13.10 -9.88 7.67
C GLU A 208 12.74 -9.59 6.20
N GLU A 209 11.75 -8.72 5.97
CA GLU A 209 11.36 -8.32 4.63
C GLU A 209 12.51 -7.64 3.89
N PHE A 210 13.26 -6.76 4.55
CA PHE A 210 14.45 -6.13 3.98
C PHE A 210 15.50 -7.16 3.55
N TYR A 211 15.91 -8.07 4.41
CA TYR A 211 16.92 -9.07 4.05
C TYR A 211 16.45 -10.02 2.96
N ARG A 212 15.16 -10.32 2.89
CA ARG A 212 14.57 -11.19 1.88
C ARG A 212 14.39 -10.50 0.53
N THR A 213 14.00 -9.21 0.50
CA THR A 213 13.54 -8.56 -0.73
C THR A 213 14.47 -7.48 -1.27
N SER A 214 15.42 -6.97 -0.50
CA SER A 214 16.24 -5.83 -0.89
C SER A 214 17.11 -6.10 -2.13
N ILE A 215 17.26 -5.05 -2.94
CA ILE A 215 18.25 -4.98 -4.03
C ILE A 215 19.24 -3.89 -3.67
N ARG A 216 20.53 -4.19 -3.66
CA ARG A 216 21.58 -3.18 -3.56
C ARG A 216 21.63 -2.37 -4.85
N ILE A 217 21.24 -1.10 -4.78
CA ILE A 217 21.38 -0.17 -5.90
C ILE A 217 22.82 0.31 -5.99
N ALA A 218 23.34 0.89 -4.90
CA ALA A 218 24.70 1.40 -4.79
C ALA A 218 25.21 1.28 -3.34
N GLY A 219 26.51 1.46 -3.12
CA GLY A 219 27.09 1.47 -1.77
C GLY A 219 27.60 0.11 -1.32
N LYS A 220 27.73 -0.06 -0.01
CA LYS A 220 28.30 -1.25 0.65
C LYS A 220 27.40 -2.47 0.54
N ILE A 221 27.94 -3.64 0.81
CA ILE A 221 27.23 -4.92 0.85
C ILE A 221 26.74 -5.16 2.29
N PRO A 222 25.44 -5.47 2.52
CA PRO A 222 24.97 -5.84 3.85
C PRO A 222 25.72 -7.08 4.35
N PHE A 223 26.44 -6.95 5.45
CA PHE A 223 27.31 -8.01 5.98
C PHE A 223 26.52 -9.28 6.30
N TRP A 224 25.29 -9.14 6.77
CA TRP A 224 24.40 -10.26 7.05
C TRP A 224 24.30 -11.25 5.88
N TRP A 225 24.23 -10.78 4.64
CA TRP A 225 24.15 -11.64 3.45
C TRP A 225 25.38 -12.52 3.27
N VAL A 226 26.55 -12.02 3.57
CA VAL A 226 27.82 -12.71 3.32
C VAL A 226 28.37 -13.44 4.54
N CYS A 227 27.89 -13.11 5.74
CA CYS A 227 28.19 -13.77 7.00
C CYS A 227 27.40 -15.09 7.13
N TYR A 228 27.79 -16.09 6.31
CA TYR A 228 27.08 -17.37 6.22
C TYR A 228 28.03 -18.50 5.84
N HIS A 229 27.86 -19.66 6.49
CA HIS A 229 28.61 -20.87 6.14
C HIS A 229 27.74 -22.13 6.30
N ASN A 230 27.17 -22.63 5.20
CA ASN A 230 26.47 -23.93 5.08
C ASN A 230 25.50 -24.27 6.25
N GLY A 231 24.68 -23.33 6.69
CA GLY A 231 23.75 -23.51 7.81
C GLY A 231 24.43 -23.55 9.19
N ALA A 232 25.75 -23.38 9.26
CA ALA A 232 26.46 -23.34 10.54
C ALA A 232 26.10 -22.06 11.31
N LYS A 233 25.93 -22.19 12.62
CA LYS A 233 25.67 -21.03 13.49
C LYS A 233 26.94 -20.17 13.58
N MET A 234 26.83 -18.94 13.08
CA MET A 234 27.89 -17.94 13.12
C MET A 234 27.65 -16.98 14.31
N ASP A 235 28.73 -16.51 14.92
CA ASP A 235 28.68 -15.38 15.84
C ASP A 235 28.82 -14.08 15.05
N TYR A 236 27.69 -13.51 14.66
CA TYR A 236 27.63 -12.32 13.79
C TYR A 236 28.40 -11.13 14.35
N ASP A 237 28.25 -10.81 15.65
CA ASP A 237 28.90 -9.66 16.28
C ASP A 237 30.42 -9.83 16.34
N ARG A 238 30.87 -11.04 16.61
CA ARG A 238 32.30 -11.39 16.58
C ARG A 238 32.88 -11.24 15.18
N GLU A 239 32.18 -11.74 14.17
CA GLU A 239 32.63 -11.63 12.76
C GLU A 239 32.65 -10.16 12.30
N CYS A 240 31.66 -9.35 12.67
CA CYS A 240 31.66 -7.90 12.45
C CYS A 240 32.87 -7.21 13.09
N ALA A 241 33.19 -7.55 14.32
CA ALA A 241 34.35 -6.98 15.02
C ALA A 241 35.69 -7.37 14.37
N LEU A 242 35.79 -8.57 13.85
CA LEU A 242 36.98 -9.03 13.09
C LEU A 242 37.14 -8.29 11.75
N LEU A 243 36.05 -8.08 11.01
CA LEU A 243 36.05 -7.31 9.76
C LEU A 243 36.46 -5.86 9.98
N SER A 244 35.91 -5.23 10.99
CA SER A 244 36.23 -3.83 11.34
C SER A 244 37.72 -3.66 11.65
N ARG A 245 38.33 -4.61 12.37
CA ARG A 245 39.79 -4.64 12.63
C ARG A 245 40.61 -4.92 11.37
N GLY A 246 40.07 -5.69 10.44
CA GLY A 246 40.72 -6.03 9.16
C GLY A 246 40.64 -4.93 8.10
N GLY A 247 39.98 -3.80 8.38
CA GLY A 247 39.82 -2.68 7.44
C GLY A 247 38.93 -2.98 6.24
N ALA A 248 38.04 -3.97 6.31
CA ALA A 248 37.12 -4.34 5.25
C ALA A 248 35.95 -3.34 5.16
N GLN A 249 36.20 -2.21 4.49
CA GLN A 249 35.23 -1.08 4.40
C GLN A 249 34.02 -1.35 3.48
N GLU A 250 34.05 -2.41 2.66
CA GLU A 250 33.03 -2.71 1.64
C GLU A 250 31.73 -3.33 2.19
N TYR A 251 31.71 -3.67 3.45
CA TYR A 251 30.54 -4.29 4.10
C TYR A 251 29.84 -3.30 5.04
N LEU A 252 28.52 -3.45 5.13
CA LEU A 252 27.65 -2.65 5.99
C LEU A 252 27.02 -3.54 7.06
N ASP A 253 27.28 -3.20 8.31
CA ASP A 253 26.65 -3.87 9.46
C ASP A 253 25.28 -3.26 9.75
N LEU A 254 24.23 -3.95 9.29
CA LEU A 254 22.83 -3.62 9.56
C LEU A 254 22.25 -4.49 10.68
N GLY A 255 23.09 -5.25 11.40
CA GLY A 255 22.73 -6.14 12.50
C GLY A 255 22.26 -7.51 12.06
N ASP A 256 22.30 -8.47 12.98
CA ASP A 256 21.75 -9.81 12.79
C ASP A 256 20.22 -9.82 12.92
N LEU A 257 19.63 -10.91 12.45
CA LEU A 257 18.24 -11.25 12.67
C LEU A 257 18.12 -12.75 12.91
N GLN A 258 17.84 -13.18 14.14
CA GLN A 258 17.76 -14.59 14.49
C GLN A 258 16.32 -15.11 14.53
N SER A 259 15.40 -14.30 15.04
CA SER A 259 13.98 -14.65 15.18
C SER A 259 13.11 -13.40 15.21
N VAL A 260 11.83 -13.60 14.99
CA VAL A 260 10.78 -12.58 15.14
C VAL A 260 9.84 -13.03 16.24
N GLY A 261 9.50 -12.14 17.17
CA GLY A 261 8.60 -12.46 18.27
C GLY A 261 7.13 -12.62 17.81
N PRO A 262 6.34 -13.48 18.47
CA PRO A 262 4.91 -13.63 18.14
C PRO A 262 4.12 -12.33 18.22
N ASP A 263 4.47 -11.44 19.14
CA ASP A 263 3.83 -10.13 19.31
C ASP A 263 4.03 -9.22 18.07
N GLU A 264 5.20 -9.30 17.43
CA GLU A 264 5.47 -8.56 16.22
C GLU A 264 4.68 -9.09 15.02
N TYR A 265 4.54 -10.42 14.89
CA TYR A 265 3.69 -11.01 13.85
C TYR A 265 2.21 -10.62 14.04
N PHE A 266 1.75 -10.58 15.29
CA PHE A 266 0.41 -10.11 15.61
C PHE A 266 0.22 -8.64 15.25
N GLY A 267 1.11 -7.75 15.67
CA GLY A 267 1.08 -6.34 15.32
C GLY A 267 1.13 -6.11 13.79
N ALA A 268 2.00 -6.87 13.09
CA ALA A 268 2.06 -6.85 11.64
C ALA A 268 0.75 -7.29 10.97
N SER A 269 0.04 -8.27 11.54
CA SER A 269 -1.25 -8.71 10.99
C SER A 269 -2.36 -7.69 11.17
N ILE A 270 -2.39 -6.96 12.28
CA ILE A 270 -3.30 -5.83 12.49
C ILE A 270 -3.09 -4.76 11.40
N TRP A 271 -1.85 -4.40 11.15
CA TRP A 271 -1.50 -3.42 10.12
C TRP A 271 -1.82 -3.90 8.70
N GLN A 272 -1.53 -5.18 8.36
CA GLN A 272 -1.90 -5.75 7.07
C GLN A 272 -3.41 -5.82 6.87
N PHE A 273 -4.17 -6.08 7.94
CA PHE A 273 -5.62 -6.05 7.88
C PHE A 273 -6.14 -4.64 7.60
N ASN A 274 -5.53 -3.60 8.19
CA ASN A 274 -5.85 -2.20 7.85
C ASN A 274 -5.55 -1.90 6.36
N LYS A 275 -4.39 -2.33 5.83
CA LYS A 275 -4.05 -2.19 4.39
C LYS A 275 -4.97 -2.98 3.47
N SER A 276 -5.65 -4.01 3.96
CA SER A 276 -6.58 -4.81 3.16
C SER A 276 -7.82 -4.05 2.69
N LEU A 277 -8.14 -2.92 3.33
CA LEU A 277 -9.25 -2.06 2.92
C LEU A 277 -9.02 -1.44 1.53
N THR A 278 -7.76 -1.32 1.10
CA THR A 278 -7.39 -0.81 -0.22
C THR A 278 -6.75 -1.87 -1.12
N HIS A 279 -5.90 -2.75 -0.56
CA HIS A 279 -5.16 -3.76 -1.31
C HIS A 279 -5.43 -5.18 -0.79
N PRO A 280 -6.65 -5.71 -0.96
CA PRO A 280 -7.07 -6.97 -0.33
C PRO A 280 -6.21 -8.16 -0.78
N LEU A 281 -5.88 -8.28 -2.06
CA LEU A 281 -5.10 -9.39 -2.61
C LEU A 281 -3.69 -9.49 -1.99
N LYS A 282 -2.97 -8.36 -1.93
CA LYS A 282 -1.62 -8.28 -1.32
C LYS A 282 -1.68 -8.60 0.18
N SER A 283 -2.72 -8.12 0.86
CA SER A 283 -2.89 -8.29 2.30
C SER A 283 -3.24 -9.72 2.70
N ILE A 284 -4.08 -10.44 1.94
CA ILE A 284 -4.39 -11.86 2.19
C ILE A 284 -3.11 -12.68 2.23
N ILE A 285 -2.26 -12.52 1.22
CA ILE A 285 -1.01 -13.26 1.09
C ILE A 285 -0.09 -12.99 2.29
N LYS A 286 0.10 -11.73 2.66
CA LYS A 286 0.91 -11.36 3.81
C LYS A 286 0.31 -11.85 5.13
N MET A 287 -1.00 -11.76 5.31
CA MET A 287 -1.66 -12.25 6.53
C MET A 287 -1.57 -13.77 6.68
N LEU A 288 -1.66 -14.53 5.60
CA LEU A 288 -1.47 -15.98 5.64
C LEU A 288 -0.03 -16.36 5.98
N GLN A 289 0.95 -15.62 5.48
CA GLN A 289 2.35 -15.78 5.85
C GLN A 289 2.56 -15.48 7.35
N LEU A 290 1.99 -14.40 7.88
CA LEU A 290 2.09 -14.04 9.30
C LEU A 290 1.39 -15.09 10.18
N LYS A 291 0.23 -15.59 9.76
CA LYS A 291 -0.49 -16.68 10.45
C LYS A 291 0.36 -17.95 10.48
N MET A 292 1.02 -18.32 9.39
CA MET A 292 1.94 -19.47 9.34
C MET A 292 3.03 -19.37 10.41
N PHE A 293 3.68 -18.21 10.53
CA PHE A 293 4.71 -17.99 11.56
C PHE A 293 4.16 -17.97 12.99
N LEU A 294 2.95 -17.43 13.19
CA LEU A 294 2.29 -17.49 14.51
C LEU A 294 1.94 -18.91 14.93
N GLU A 295 1.56 -19.76 13.99
CA GLU A 295 1.26 -21.19 14.22
C GLU A 295 2.51 -22.05 14.37
N SER A 296 3.64 -21.61 13.81
CA SER A 296 4.91 -22.34 13.81
C SER A 296 6.08 -21.41 14.20
N PRO A 297 6.13 -20.92 15.46
CA PRO A 297 7.07 -19.88 15.89
C PRO A 297 8.54 -20.31 15.88
N ASN A 298 8.81 -21.61 15.78
CA ASN A 298 10.16 -22.18 15.67
C ASN A 298 10.59 -22.42 14.23
N GLU A 299 9.76 -22.05 13.24
CA GLU A 299 10.11 -22.19 11.83
C GLU A 299 11.21 -21.20 11.47
N GLU A 300 12.16 -21.66 10.63
CA GLU A 300 13.23 -20.81 10.15
C GLU A 300 12.67 -19.67 9.28
N LEU A 301 13.19 -18.44 9.48
CA LEU A 301 12.76 -17.25 8.74
C LEU A 301 12.99 -17.41 7.23
N LEU A 302 12.08 -16.89 6.43
CA LEU A 302 12.18 -16.98 4.96
C LEU A 302 13.44 -16.30 4.42
N CYS A 303 13.90 -15.21 5.03
CA CYS A 303 15.17 -14.58 4.64
C CYS A 303 16.38 -15.49 4.84
N HIS A 304 16.39 -16.33 5.89
CA HIS A 304 17.47 -17.30 6.12
C HIS A 304 17.44 -18.43 5.09
N LYS A 305 16.26 -19.02 4.86
CA LYS A 305 16.07 -20.06 3.84
C LYS A 305 16.46 -19.54 2.45
N LEU A 306 16.06 -18.32 2.10
CA LEU A 306 16.42 -17.67 0.83
C LEU A 306 17.94 -17.43 0.73
N ARG A 307 18.57 -16.89 1.79
CA ARG A 307 20.03 -16.69 1.82
C ARG A 307 20.77 -17.99 1.59
N GLN A 308 20.33 -19.05 2.27
CA GLN A 308 20.89 -20.39 2.06
C GLN A 308 20.76 -20.85 0.62
N ALA A 309 19.57 -20.76 0.03
CA ALA A 309 19.34 -21.15 -1.36
C ALA A 309 20.22 -20.35 -2.35
N VAL A 310 20.33 -19.04 -2.16
CA VAL A 310 21.17 -18.18 -2.98
C VAL A 310 22.65 -18.54 -2.86
N LEU A 311 23.17 -18.72 -1.65
CA LEU A 311 24.61 -18.90 -1.41
C LEU A 311 25.11 -20.35 -1.64
N SER A 312 24.22 -21.35 -1.56
CA SER A 312 24.54 -22.78 -1.78
C SER A 312 24.41 -23.22 -3.23
N GLY A 313 23.74 -22.43 -4.09
CA GLY A 313 23.58 -22.75 -5.51
C GLY A 313 24.90 -22.76 -6.28
N ASN A 314 25.00 -23.61 -7.29
CA ASN A 314 26.20 -23.77 -8.10
C ASN A 314 26.18 -22.94 -9.40
N ASP A 315 24.99 -22.67 -9.96
CA ASP A 315 24.84 -21.92 -11.21
C ASP A 315 24.76 -20.42 -10.97
N GLU A 316 25.45 -19.64 -11.80
CA GLU A 316 25.48 -18.17 -11.70
C GLU A 316 24.20 -17.51 -12.24
N GLU A 317 23.29 -18.27 -12.87
CA GLU A 317 22.09 -17.75 -13.53
C GLU A 317 20.78 -18.24 -12.90
N ASP A 318 20.79 -19.30 -12.10
CA ASP A 318 19.60 -19.85 -11.44
C ASP A 318 19.51 -19.38 -9.99
N PHE A 319 18.81 -18.26 -9.80
CA PHE A 319 18.55 -17.70 -8.47
C PHE A 319 17.06 -17.75 -8.12
N PRO A 320 16.71 -18.07 -6.87
CA PRO A 320 15.33 -18.04 -6.42
C PRO A 320 14.79 -16.60 -6.41
N ASP A 321 13.59 -16.41 -6.94
CA ASP A 321 12.84 -15.18 -6.76
C ASP A 321 12.23 -15.12 -5.36
N PRO A 322 12.38 -14.02 -4.59
CA PRO A 322 11.89 -13.95 -3.22
C PRO A 322 10.38 -14.11 -3.07
N SER A 323 9.60 -13.67 -4.06
CA SER A 323 8.15 -13.78 -4.02
C SER A 323 7.69 -15.20 -4.33
N ILE A 324 8.32 -15.86 -5.31
CA ILE A 324 8.08 -17.29 -5.59
C ILE A 324 8.45 -18.13 -4.37
N PHE A 325 9.63 -17.87 -3.81
CA PHE A 325 10.14 -18.59 -2.66
C PHE A 325 9.19 -18.50 -1.44
N ALA A 326 8.71 -17.28 -1.16
CA ALA A 326 7.73 -17.07 -0.10
C ALA A 326 6.39 -17.75 -0.41
N MET A 327 5.92 -17.67 -1.66
CA MET A 327 4.69 -18.33 -2.10
C MET A 327 4.77 -19.86 -1.93
N ASP A 328 5.84 -20.44 -2.44
CA ASP A 328 6.02 -21.90 -2.40
C ASP A 328 6.04 -22.42 -0.95
N SER A 329 6.77 -21.73 -0.07
CA SER A 329 6.81 -22.03 1.36
C SER A 329 5.44 -21.97 2.04
N VAL A 330 4.64 -20.95 1.71
CA VAL A 330 3.29 -20.77 2.27
C VAL A 330 2.32 -21.81 1.68
N LEU A 331 2.39 -22.10 0.38
CA LEU A 331 1.55 -23.11 -0.26
C LEU A 331 1.86 -24.52 0.28
N ASP A 332 3.13 -24.88 0.42
CA ASP A 332 3.55 -26.15 1.02
C ASP A 332 3.03 -26.32 2.45
N TYR A 333 3.08 -25.25 3.25
CA TYR A 333 2.54 -25.27 4.60
C TYR A 333 1.03 -25.54 4.63
N TYR A 334 0.25 -24.84 3.80
CA TYR A 334 -1.21 -24.98 3.80
C TYR A 334 -1.72 -26.20 3.03
N HIS A 335 -0.94 -26.76 2.11
CA HIS A 335 -1.31 -27.96 1.36
C HIS A 335 -1.77 -29.11 2.27
N ASN A 336 -1.03 -29.36 3.35
CA ASN A 336 -1.35 -30.42 4.29
C ASN A 336 -2.27 -29.97 5.44
N LYS A 337 -2.32 -28.65 5.73
CA LYS A 337 -3.01 -28.12 6.92
C LYS A 337 -4.42 -27.64 6.65
N SER A 338 -4.66 -27.05 5.51
CA SER A 338 -5.97 -26.54 5.10
C SER A 338 -6.15 -26.58 3.58
N PRO A 339 -6.69 -27.69 3.03
CA PRO A 339 -6.93 -27.82 1.60
C PRO A 339 -7.75 -26.68 1.01
N GLN A 340 -8.71 -26.13 1.78
CA GLN A 340 -9.53 -25.03 1.34
C GLN A 340 -8.70 -23.73 1.17
N TYR A 341 -7.82 -23.42 2.13
CA TYR A 341 -6.92 -22.26 2.03
C TYR A 341 -5.94 -22.44 0.88
N TYR A 342 -5.38 -23.65 0.73
CA TYR A 342 -4.48 -23.97 -0.35
C TYR A 342 -5.08 -23.70 -1.74
N GLU A 343 -6.31 -24.18 -1.99
CA GLU A 343 -7.00 -23.97 -3.27
C GLU A 343 -7.26 -22.49 -3.57
N TYR A 344 -7.63 -21.70 -2.56
CA TYR A 344 -7.82 -20.27 -2.73
C TYR A 344 -6.50 -19.55 -2.97
N MET A 345 -5.46 -19.90 -2.23
CA MET A 345 -4.16 -19.23 -2.31
C MET A 345 -3.50 -19.39 -3.66
N LYS A 346 -3.57 -20.56 -4.29
CA LYS A 346 -3.03 -20.78 -5.64
C LYS A 346 -3.56 -19.73 -6.62
N LYS A 347 -4.87 -19.50 -6.62
CA LYS A 347 -5.55 -18.54 -7.48
C LYS A 347 -5.18 -17.09 -7.14
N LEU A 348 -5.11 -16.78 -5.85
CA LEU A 348 -4.72 -15.44 -5.39
C LEU A 348 -3.27 -15.11 -5.73
N PHE A 349 -2.35 -16.07 -5.60
CA PHE A 349 -0.97 -15.90 -6.04
C PHE A 349 -0.86 -15.73 -7.56
N TYR A 350 -1.65 -16.51 -8.32
CA TYR A 350 -1.71 -16.37 -9.77
C TYR A 350 -2.07 -14.95 -10.19
N LEU A 351 -3.15 -14.42 -9.62
CA LEU A 351 -3.58 -13.04 -9.85
C LEU A 351 -2.54 -12.02 -9.35
N ARG A 352 -1.89 -12.28 -8.21
CA ARG A 352 -0.90 -11.37 -7.65
C ARG A 352 0.38 -11.26 -8.48
N PHE A 353 0.78 -12.34 -9.13
CA PHE A 353 1.94 -12.34 -10.00
C PHE A 353 1.63 -11.73 -11.38
N ASP A 354 0.36 -11.58 -11.71
CA ASP A 354 -0.07 -11.03 -13.00
C ASP A 354 0.60 -11.77 -14.17
N VAL A 355 0.58 -13.09 -14.10
CA VAL A 355 1.09 -13.98 -15.14
C VAL A 355 -0.07 -14.48 -16.01
N LYS A 356 0.18 -14.67 -17.30
CA LYS A 356 -0.81 -15.20 -18.25
C LYS A 356 -0.31 -16.49 -18.86
N LEU A 357 -0.20 -17.54 -18.01
CA LEU A 357 0.24 -18.86 -18.47
C LEU A 357 -0.65 -19.37 -19.61
N MET A 358 -0.07 -20.15 -20.51
CA MET A 358 -0.76 -20.69 -21.71
C MET A 358 -1.24 -19.61 -22.69
N SER A 359 -0.76 -18.37 -22.59
CA SER A 359 -1.15 -17.27 -23.49
C SER A 359 -0.44 -17.29 -24.85
N GLY A 360 0.53 -18.16 -25.04
CA GLY A 360 1.39 -18.24 -26.23
C GLY A 360 2.51 -17.18 -26.26
N LYS A 361 2.60 -16.29 -25.25
CA LYS A 361 3.71 -15.34 -25.06
C LYS A 361 4.51 -15.78 -23.84
N GLU A 362 5.78 -16.04 -24.01
CA GLU A 362 6.65 -16.46 -22.94
C GLU A 362 7.50 -15.29 -22.43
N THR A 363 6.95 -14.53 -21.49
CA THR A 363 7.68 -13.47 -20.79
C THR A 363 8.62 -14.05 -19.73
N LEU A 364 9.56 -13.23 -19.24
CA LEU A 364 10.43 -13.63 -18.12
C LEU A 364 9.61 -14.06 -16.90
N LYS A 365 8.53 -13.33 -16.57
CA LYS A 365 7.62 -13.69 -15.47
C LYS A 365 7.00 -15.08 -15.66
N GLU A 366 6.51 -15.38 -16.85
CA GLU A 366 5.89 -16.67 -17.16
C GLU A 366 6.89 -17.80 -17.05
N LYS A 367 8.10 -17.63 -17.58
CA LYS A 367 9.19 -18.61 -17.42
C LYS A 367 9.49 -18.94 -15.97
N MET A 368 9.55 -17.92 -15.12
CA MET A 368 9.83 -18.09 -13.70
C MET A 368 8.65 -18.68 -12.92
N ALA A 369 7.40 -18.37 -13.29
CA ALA A 369 6.20 -18.82 -12.61
C ALA A 369 5.79 -20.25 -12.98
N THR A 370 6.02 -20.66 -14.22
CA THR A 370 5.57 -21.95 -14.76
C THR A 370 5.94 -23.14 -13.86
N PRO A 371 7.19 -23.34 -13.42
CA PRO A 371 7.54 -24.53 -12.62
C PRO A 371 6.76 -24.60 -11.31
N VAL A 372 6.48 -23.46 -10.69
CA VAL A 372 5.76 -23.41 -9.41
C VAL A 372 4.27 -23.68 -9.59
N PHE A 373 3.66 -23.11 -10.62
CA PHE A 373 2.26 -23.38 -10.91
C PHE A 373 2.03 -24.79 -11.50
N GLU A 374 3.03 -25.41 -12.10
CA GLU A 374 3.02 -26.84 -12.43
C GLU A 374 3.07 -27.71 -11.17
N LYS A 375 3.95 -27.39 -10.21
CA LYS A 375 4.02 -28.08 -8.90
C LYS A 375 2.69 -28.01 -8.15
N HIS A 376 2.05 -26.85 -8.12
CA HIS A 376 0.83 -26.62 -7.34
C HIS A 376 -0.47 -26.77 -8.15
N LEU A 377 -0.43 -27.17 -9.37
CA LEU A 377 -1.52 -27.53 -10.30
C LEU A 377 -2.78 -26.61 -10.17
N ILE A 378 -2.90 -25.63 -11.06
CA ILE A 378 -4.16 -24.93 -11.29
C ILE A 378 -4.81 -25.54 -12.54
N PRO A 379 -6.07 -26.00 -12.48
CA PRO A 379 -6.75 -26.55 -13.65
C PRO A 379 -6.76 -25.58 -14.84
N SER A 380 -6.54 -26.07 -16.06
CA SER A 380 -6.43 -25.23 -17.26
C SER A 380 -7.66 -24.35 -17.51
N GLY A 381 -8.87 -24.85 -17.19
CA GLY A 381 -10.11 -24.05 -17.25
C GLY A 381 -10.11 -22.87 -16.27
N GLU A 382 -9.51 -23.03 -15.09
CA GLU A 382 -9.35 -21.94 -14.12
C GLU A 382 -8.28 -20.96 -14.57
N VAL A 383 -7.15 -21.43 -15.11
CA VAL A 383 -6.12 -20.57 -15.71
C VAL A 383 -6.73 -19.68 -16.79
N TYR A 384 -7.59 -20.24 -17.66
CA TYR A 384 -8.28 -19.46 -18.67
C TYR A 384 -9.14 -18.34 -18.06
N ILE A 385 -9.90 -18.62 -17.02
CA ILE A 385 -10.74 -17.63 -16.32
C ILE A 385 -9.87 -16.54 -15.66
N LEU A 386 -8.78 -16.93 -15.01
CA LEU A 386 -7.85 -16.01 -14.33
C LEU A 386 -7.08 -15.12 -15.33
N ASN A 387 -6.72 -15.64 -16.51
CA ASN A 387 -6.10 -14.87 -17.60
C ASN A 387 -6.97 -13.71 -18.08
N HIS A 388 -8.29 -13.84 -17.94
CA HIS A 388 -9.26 -12.83 -18.34
C HIS A 388 -9.72 -11.93 -17.18
N PHE A 389 -9.01 -11.94 -16.06
CA PHE A 389 -9.35 -11.17 -14.86
C PHE A 389 -9.57 -9.68 -15.13
N ASP A 390 -8.73 -9.06 -15.98
CA ASP A 390 -8.83 -7.65 -16.35
C ASP A 390 -10.13 -7.30 -17.12
N SER A 391 -10.74 -8.29 -17.75
CA SER A 391 -11.97 -8.15 -18.53
C SER A 391 -13.24 -8.58 -17.78
N TRP A 392 -13.10 -8.90 -16.49
CA TRP A 392 -14.26 -9.27 -15.67
C TRP A 392 -15.26 -8.11 -15.56
N SER A 393 -16.54 -8.45 -15.52
CA SER A 393 -17.59 -7.48 -15.25
C SER A 393 -17.50 -6.94 -13.82
N LEU A 394 -18.08 -5.74 -13.61
CA LEU A 394 -18.16 -5.14 -12.25
C LEU A 394 -18.75 -6.13 -11.24
N GLN A 395 -19.77 -6.91 -11.62
CA GLN A 395 -20.37 -7.92 -10.74
C GLN A 395 -19.42 -9.03 -10.34
N GLN A 396 -18.57 -9.50 -11.26
CA GLN A 396 -17.55 -10.50 -10.95
C GLN A 396 -16.52 -9.93 -9.97
N HIS A 397 -16.08 -8.69 -10.18
CA HIS A 397 -15.18 -8.00 -9.25
C HIS A 397 -15.81 -7.76 -7.87
N ILE A 398 -17.08 -7.40 -7.78
CA ILE A 398 -17.82 -7.28 -6.51
C ILE A 398 -17.91 -8.64 -5.81
N LYS A 399 -18.25 -9.71 -6.54
CA LYS A 399 -18.37 -11.06 -5.97
C LYS A 399 -17.02 -11.54 -5.41
N MET A 400 -15.95 -11.35 -6.18
CA MET A 400 -14.59 -11.71 -5.76
C MET A 400 -14.10 -10.84 -4.60
N GLY A 401 -14.35 -9.53 -4.63
CA GLY A 401 -13.98 -8.62 -3.55
C GLY A 401 -14.67 -8.97 -2.22
N LYS A 402 -15.97 -9.28 -2.26
CA LYS A 402 -16.70 -9.77 -1.08
C LYS A 402 -16.14 -11.09 -0.54
N PHE A 403 -15.76 -12.01 -1.44
CA PHE A 403 -15.10 -13.26 -1.06
C PHE A 403 -13.74 -13.00 -0.39
N MET A 404 -12.88 -12.21 -1.02
CA MET A 404 -11.56 -11.85 -0.50
C MET A 404 -11.64 -11.21 0.87
N PHE A 405 -12.62 -10.32 1.03
CA PHE A 405 -12.83 -9.63 2.29
C PHE A 405 -13.32 -10.55 3.41
N LYS A 406 -14.28 -11.44 3.13
CA LYS A 406 -14.71 -12.48 4.08
C LYS A 406 -13.54 -13.38 4.48
N PHE A 407 -12.72 -13.77 3.52
CA PHE A 407 -11.55 -14.59 3.75
C PHE A 407 -10.51 -13.90 4.66
N LEU A 408 -10.27 -12.60 4.44
CA LEU A 408 -9.43 -11.78 5.32
C LEU A 408 -9.94 -11.72 6.76
N LEU A 409 -11.25 -11.55 6.94
CA LEU A 409 -11.87 -11.58 8.27
C LEU A 409 -11.68 -12.92 8.98
N ASP A 410 -11.82 -14.02 8.24
CA ASP A 410 -11.66 -15.36 8.82
C ASP A 410 -10.18 -15.60 9.23
N ILE A 411 -9.21 -15.19 8.38
CA ILE A 411 -7.78 -15.23 8.74
C ILE A 411 -7.50 -14.37 9.99
N TYR A 412 -8.04 -13.17 10.05
CA TYR A 412 -7.86 -12.27 11.19
C TYR A 412 -8.41 -12.86 12.49
N LYS A 413 -9.62 -13.43 12.46
CA LYS A 413 -10.20 -14.14 13.61
C LYS A 413 -9.33 -15.30 14.09
N ASP A 414 -8.76 -16.07 13.17
CA ASP A 414 -7.86 -17.14 13.51
C ASP A 414 -6.58 -16.63 14.19
N ILE A 415 -6.00 -15.54 13.66
CA ILE A 415 -4.81 -14.88 14.24
C ILE A 415 -5.11 -14.40 15.67
N VAL A 416 -6.27 -13.75 15.87
CA VAL A 416 -6.71 -13.30 17.22
C VAL A 416 -6.81 -14.49 18.17
N ARG A 417 -7.44 -15.59 17.76
CA ARG A 417 -7.56 -16.81 18.59
C ARG A 417 -6.20 -17.40 18.97
N ILE A 418 -5.23 -17.41 18.05
CA ILE A 418 -3.86 -17.89 18.32
C ILE A 418 -3.19 -17.04 19.41
N GLN A 419 -3.53 -15.75 19.47
CA GLN A 419 -2.97 -14.79 20.42
C GLN A 419 -3.77 -14.70 21.74
N GLU A 420 -4.99 -15.23 21.79
CA GLU A 420 -5.80 -15.25 23.03
C GLU A 420 -5.03 -15.94 24.18
N GLY A 421 -4.96 -15.27 25.33
CA GLY A 421 -4.22 -15.74 26.49
C GLY A 421 -2.70 -15.47 26.49
N LYS A 422 -2.16 -14.86 25.43
CA LYS A 422 -0.77 -14.41 25.38
C LYS A 422 -0.75 -12.89 25.61
N THR A 423 0.09 -12.42 26.51
CA THR A 423 0.25 -10.97 26.82
C THR A 423 1.03 -10.28 25.70
N GLY A 424 0.35 -9.91 24.63
CA GLY A 424 0.96 -9.14 23.53
C GLY A 424 0.93 -7.63 23.82
N LYS A 425 2.01 -6.95 23.49
CA LYS A 425 2.17 -5.48 23.67
C LYS A 425 1.72 -4.72 22.41
N VAL A 426 0.47 -4.88 21.97
CA VAL A 426 -0.10 -3.95 20.99
C VAL A 426 -0.64 -2.74 21.73
N ALA A 427 -0.31 -1.54 21.26
CA ALA A 427 -0.81 -0.32 21.89
C ALA A 427 -2.35 -0.26 21.81
N PRO A 428 -3.06 0.02 22.93
CA PRO A 428 -4.53 0.10 22.92
C PRO A 428 -5.07 1.11 21.90
N GLN A 429 -4.31 2.14 21.60
CA GLN A 429 -4.65 3.14 20.58
C GLN A 429 -4.71 2.55 19.18
N ASP A 430 -3.76 1.68 18.80
CA ASP A 430 -3.73 1.03 17.47
C ASP A 430 -4.94 0.10 17.30
N LEU A 431 -5.33 -0.62 18.34
CA LEU A 431 -6.54 -1.43 18.34
C LEU A 431 -7.82 -0.58 18.20
N THR A 432 -7.86 0.59 18.85
CA THR A 432 -8.98 1.53 18.75
C THR A 432 -9.10 2.09 17.34
N ILE A 433 -8.00 2.55 16.75
CA ILE A 433 -7.95 3.07 15.37
C ILE A 433 -8.40 1.99 14.39
N LEU A 434 -7.83 0.79 14.48
CA LEU A 434 -8.22 -0.32 13.61
C LEU A 434 -9.67 -0.68 13.78
N GLY A 435 -10.15 -0.83 15.03
CA GLY A 435 -11.53 -1.17 15.33
C GLY A 435 -12.52 -0.16 14.72
N ARG A 436 -12.22 1.14 14.81
CA ARG A 436 -13.05 2.20 14.23
C ARG A 436 -12.97 2.25 12.71
N LYS A 437 -11.80 2.06 12.09
CA LYS A 437 -11.65 1.93 10.63
C LYS A 437 -12.42 0.73 10.08
N LEU A 438 -12.35 -0.41 10.76
CA LEU A 438 -13.11 -1.59 10.39
C LEU A 438 -14.62 -1.38 10.58
N SER A 439 -15.03 -0.78 11.69
CA SER A 439 -16.42 -0.42 11.92
C SER A 439 -16.93 0.52 10.83
N SER A 440 -16.16 1.53 10.47
CA SER A 440 -16.53 2.47 9.40
C SER A 440 -16.68 1.80 8.03
N SER A 441 -15.90 0.78 7.74
CA SER A 441 -15.95 0.08 6.44
C SER A 441 -16.99 -1.04 6.41
N LEU A 442 -17.32 -1.68 7.55
CA LEU A 442 -18.00 -2.96 7.58
C LEU A 442 -19.30 -2.97 8.36
N VAL A 443 -19.39 -2.23 9.46
CA VAL A 443 -20.57 -2.29 10.31
C VAL A 443 -21.73 -1.60 9.60
N HIS A 444 -22.83 -2.32 9.47
CA HIS A 444 -24.06 -1.77 8.94
C HIS A 444 -24.74 -0.91 10.00
N LYS A 445 -24.96 0.37 9.67
CA LYS A 445 -25.75 1.32 10.46
C LYS A 445 -26.95 1.77 9.60
N LYS A 446 -28.04 2.17 10.23
CA LYS A 446 -29.24 2.66 9.52
C LYS A 446 -28.87 3.85 8.62
N GLY A 447 -29.19 3.76 7.35
CA GLY A 447 -28.90 4.81 6.35
C GLY A 447 -27.44 4.94 5.93
N LYS A 448 -26.54 4.15 6.51
CA LYS A 448 -25.12 4.17 6.09
C LYS A 448 -24.98 3.63 4.67
N VAL A 449 -24.27 4.38 3.83
CA VAL A 449 -23.92 3.97 2.48
C VAL A 449 -22.81 2.93 2.54
N SER A 450 -23.12 1.72 2.10
CA SER A 450 -22.16 0.60 2.15
C SER A 450 -20.98 0.83 1.23
N VAL A 451 -19.79 0.46 1.70
CA VAL A 451 -18.58 0.44 0.89
C VAL A 451 -18.59 -0.81 -0.01
N MET A 452 -18.27 -0.62 -1.28
CA MET A 452 -18.14 -1.70 -2.25
C MET A 452 -16.73 -2.28 -2.17
N HIS A 453 -16.63 -3.55 -1.84
CA HIS A 453 -15.37 -4.28 -1.90
C HIS A 453 -15.15 -4.82 -3.31
N LEU A 454 -14.13 -4.32 -3.98
CA LEU A 454 -13.71 -4.78 -5.30
C LEU A 454 -12.46 -5.66 -5.20
N SER A 455 -12.27 -6.54 -6.17
CA SER A 455 -11.05 -7.36 -6.26
C SER A 455 -9.88 -6.65 -6.95
N VAL A 456 -10.10 -5.44 -7.45
CA VAL A 456 -9.14 -4.58 -8.15
C VAL A 456 -9.29 -3.14 -7.67
N ASP A 457 -8.23 -2.35 -7.81
CA ASP A 457 -8.24 -0.95 -7.39
C ASP A 457 -9.05 -0.07 -8.36
N THR A 458 -9.06 -0.42 -9.63
CA THR A 458 -9.81 0.29 -10.68
C THR A 458 -10.56 -0.69 -11.55
N VAL A 459 -11.84 -0.41 -11.80
CA VAL A 459 -12.65 -1.17 -12.75
C VAL A 459 -12.89 -0.29 -13.98
N GLN A 460 -12.85 -0.88 -15.17
CA GLN A 460 -13.29 -0.19 -16.38
C GLN A 460 -14.70 0.35 -16.13
N GLN A 461 -14.92 1.66 -16.39
CA GLN A 461 -16.18 2.35 -16.07
C GLN A 461 -17.37 1.63 -16.75
N PRO A 462 -18.24 0.96 -15.99
CA PRO A 462 -19.37 0.27 -16.58
C PRO A 462 -20.47 1.27 -16.96
N THR A 463 -21.24 0.98 -17.99
CA THR A 463 -22.49 1.70 -18.22
C THR A 463 -23.50 1.30 -17.14
N LEU A 464 -23.84 2.26 -16.28
CA LEU A 464 -24.81 2.04 -15.22
C LEU A 464 -26.23 2.24 -15.73
N THR A 465 -27.10 1.29 -15.47
CA THR A 465 -28.53 1.35 -15.80
C THR A 465 -29.34 1.54 -14.52
N ILE A 466 -30.15 2.60 -14.48
CA ILE A 466 -31.08 2.89 -13.40
C ILE A 466 -32.49 2.51 -13.84
N VAL A 467 -33.18 1.74 -13.04
CA VAL A 467 -34.57 1.33 -13.25
C VAL A 467 -35.34 1.35 -11.94
N ILE A 468 -36.62 1.66 -12.01
CA ILE A 468 -37.55 1.45 -10.90
C ILE A 468 -38.38 0.18 -11.16
N ASP A 469 -38.32 -0.76 -10.23
CA ASP A 469 -39.09 -2.00 -10.27
C ASP A 469 -39.78 -2.21 -8.93
N ARG A 470 -41.10 -2.38 -8.94
CA ARG A 470 -41.95 -2.61 -7.73
C ARG A 470 -41.68 -1.59 -6.60
N LYS A 471 -41.60 -0.30 -6.95
CA LYS A 471 -41.30 0.82 -6.05
C LYS A 471 -39.87 0.86 -5.47
N ALA A 472 -38.95 0.03 -5.97
CA ALA A 472 -37.55 0.07 -5.60
C ALA A 472 -36.70 0.55 -6.76
N TRP A 473 -35.78 1.47 -6.51
CA TRP A 473 -34.74 1.88 -7.43
C TRP A 473 -33.64 0.82 -7.47
N ARG A 474 -33.27 0.41 -8.66
CA ARG A 474 -32.25 -0.57 -8.92
C ARG A 474 -31.17 0.01 -9.80
N ILE A 475 -29.92 -0.24 -9.46
CA ILE A 475 -28.76 0.11 -10.32
C ILE A 475 -27.99 -1.15 -10.65
N SER A 476 -27.73 -1.36 -11.94
CA SER A 476 -26.99 -2.49 -12.48
C SER A 476 -25.98 -2.04 -13.52
N SER A 477 -25.00 -2.88 -13.83
CA SER A 477 -24.07 -2.72 -14.96
C SER A 477 -24.59 -3.38 -16.25
N SER A 478 -25.84 -3.80 -16.26
CA SER A 478 -26.55 -4.40 -17.41
C SER A 478 -27.98 -3.92 -17.44
N GLU A 479 -28.74 -4.26 -18.49
CA GLU A 479 -30.17 -3.94 -18.57
C GLU A 479 -31.03 -4.86 -17.70
N ASP A 480 -30.50 -6.01 -17.28
CA ASP A 480 -31.20 -6.96 -16.44
C ASP A 480 -31.31 -6.47 -14.99
N PRO A 481 -32.54 -6.18 -14.48
CA PRO A 481 -32.73 -5.76 -13.09
C PRO A 481 -32.34 -6.81 -12.06
N SER A 482 -32.30 -8.10 -12.42
CA SER A 482 -31.89 -9.18 -11.52
C SER A 482 -30.40 -9.10 -11.17
N SER A 483 -29.61 -8.45 -12.03
CA SER A 483 -28.18 -8.23 -11.88
C SER A 483 -27.83 -6.97 -11.07
N SER A 484 -28.81 -6.37 -10.39
CA SER A 484 -28.61 -5.12 -9.62
C SER A 484 -27.67 -5.34 -8.43
N PHE A 485 -26.73 -4.43 -8.27
CA PHE A 485 -25.83 -4.39 -7.09
C PHE A 485 -26.28 -3.37 -6.05
N VAL A 486 -27.21 -2.47 -6.39
CA VAL A 486 -27.92 -1.57 -5.47
C VAL A 486 -29.41 -1.72 -5.67
N VAL A 487 -30.12 -1.87 -4.58
CA VAL A 487 -31.59 -1.86 -4.52
C VAL A 487 -32.00 -1.01 -3.31
N SER A 488 -32.81 0.02 -3.54
CA SER A 488 -33.27 0.92 -2.48
C SER A 488 -34.62 1.55 -2.84
N ASP A 489 -35.43 1.77 -1.84
CA ASP A 489 -36.67 2.59 -1.94
C ASP A 489 -36.36 4.10 -1.97
N ASN A 490 -35.12 4.48 -1.70
CA ASN A 490 -34.62 5.84 -1.70
C ASN A 490 -33.62 6.03 -2.84
N LEU A 491 -34.02 6.79 -3.88
CA LEU A 491 -33.14 7.09 -5.01
C LEU A 491 -31.88 7.84 -4.57
N VAL A 492 -31.99 8.77 -3.65
CA VAL A 492 -30.85 9.55 -3.14
C VAL A 492 -29.81 8.64 -2.51
N TYR A 493 -30.23 7.58 -1.79
CA TYR A 493 -29.30 6.56 -1.28
C TYR A 493 -28.61 5.80 -2.42
N ALA A 494 -29.34 5.39 -3.44
CA ALA A 494 -28.78 4.66 -4.57
C ALA A 494 -27.75 5.51 -5.35
N LEU A 495 -28.02 6.81 -5.52
CA LEU A 495 -27.11 7.75 -6.16
C LEU A 495 -25.86 8.04 -5.28
N ALA A 496 -26.09 8.24 -3.98
CA ALA A 496 -24.98 8.38 -3.03
C ALA A 496 -24.06 7.14 -3.05
N TYR A 497 -24.63 5.94 -3.16
CA TYR A 497 -23.87 4.69 -3.23
C TYR A 497 -22.93 4.64 -4.44
N ILE A 498 -23.39 4.97 -5.65
CA ILE A 498 -22.55 4.92 -6.85
C ILE A 498 -21.48 6.02 -6.87
N VAL A 499 -21.79 7.20 -6.34
CA VAL A 499 -20.82 8.29 -6.22
C VAL A 499 -19.76 7.97 -5.17
N TRP A 500 -20.20 7.51 -3.99
CA TRP A 500 -19.33 7.19 -2.86
C TRP A 500 -18.35 6.06 -3.17
N ASN A 501 -18.79 5.06 -3.93
CA ASN A 501 -17.95 3.96 -4.37
C ASN A 501 -17.15 4.23 -5.66
N GLY A 502 -17.15 5.47 -6.17
CA GLY A 502 -16.30 5.87 -7.29
C GLY A 502 -16.70 5.30 -8.67
N ILE A 503 -17.86 4.66 -8.77
CA ILE A 503 -18.31 4.01 -10.02
C ILE A 503 -19.23 4.90 -10.87
N TYR A 504 -19.59 6.08 -10.42
CA TYR A 504 -20.40 7.03 -11.17
C TYR A 504 -19.57 7.76 -12.23
N ASP A 505 -20.05 7.69 -13.49
CA ASP A 505 -19.60 8.54 -14.58
C ASP A 505 -20.83 9.07 -15.35
N ALA A 506 -20.88 10.40 -15.56
CA ALA A 506 -22.00 11.05 -16.22
C ALA A 506 -22.18 10.61 -17.69
N ALA A 507 -21.09 10.21 -18.36
CA ALA A 507 -21.15 9.72 -19.75
C ALA A 507 -21.65 8.26 -19.85
N HIS A 508 -21.52 7.50 -18.76
CA HIS A 508 -21.82 6.07 -18.71
C HIS A 508 -22.99 5.72 -17.79
N ILE A 509 -23.97 6.62 -17.69
CA ILE A 509 -25.20 6.39 -16.92
C ILE A 509 -26.43 6.57 -17.81
N ARG A 510 -27.38 5.65 -17.69
CA ARG A 510 -28.67 5.72 -18.38
C ARG A 510 -29.80 5.37 -17.43
N MET A 511 -30.98 5.84 -17.74
CA MET A 511 -32.19 5.54 -17.00
C MET A 511 -33.23 4.94 -17.96
N LEU A 512 -33.82 3.81 -17.59
CA LEU A 512 -34.91 3.24 -18.34
C LEU A 512 -36.19 4.05 -18.12
N PRO A 513 -37.13 4.03 -19.08
CA PRO A 513 -38.44 4.69 -18.93
C PRO A 513 -39.10 4.30 -17.61
N ASN A 514 -39.62 5.27 -16.89
CA ASN A 514 -40.24 5.06 -15.58
C ASN A 514 -41.46 5.96 -15.39
N GLN A 515 -42.26 5.67 -14.37
CA GLN A 515 -43.50 6.40 -14.07
C GLN A 515 -43.22 7.62 -13.15
N THR A 516 -42.00 7.83 -12.69
CA THR A 516 -41.64 8.98 -11.89
C THR A 516 -41.39 10.18 -12.75
N GLN A 517 -41.36 11.37 -12.15
CA GLN A 517 -41.05 12.61 -12.86
C GLN A 517 -39.55 12.96 -12.82
N VAL A 518 -38.72 12.07 -12.24
CA VAL A 518 -37.27 12.27 -12.19
C VAL A 518 -36.66 12.02 -13.57
N THR A 519 -35.84 12.93 -14.01
CA THR A 519 -35.12 12.86 -15.30
C THR A 519 -33.68 12.44 -15.12
N LEU A 520 -33.05 11.91 -16.18
CA LEU A 520 -31.62 11.57 -16.16
C LEU A 520 -30.74 12.80 -15.85
N GLN A 521 -31.11 13.99 -16.38
CA GLN A 521 -30.38 15.23 -16.11
C GLN A 521 -30.40 15.60 -14.62
N GLU A 522 -31.53 15.41 -13.96
CA GLU A 522 -31.65 15.67 -12.51
C GLU A 522 -30.78 14.70 -11.71
N ILE A 523 -30.75 13.43 -12.09
CA ILE A 523 -29.85 12.42 -11.50
C ILE A 523 -28.37 12.84 -11.66
N GLN A 524 -27.95 13.22 -12.86
CA GLN A 524 -26.59 13.66 -13.14
C GLN A 524 -26.22 14.92 -12.32
N ASN A 525 -27.15 15.87 -12.19
CA ASN A 525 -26.92 17.09 -11.40
C ASN A 525 -26.74 16.76 -9.92
N LEU A 526 -27.59 15.89 -9.34
CA LEU A 526 -27.46 15.48 -7.94
C LEU A 526 -26.16 14.66 -7.70
N CYS A 527 -25.82 13.74 -8.56
CA CYS A 527 -24.58 12.97 -8.47
C CYS A 527 -23.35 13.88 -8.51
N ARG A 528 -23.34 14.90 -9.39
CA ARG A 528 -22.29 15.92 -9.45
C ARG A 528 -22.19 16.66 -8.12
N LYS A 529 -23.32 17.07 -7.55
CA LYS A 529 -23.34 17.79 -6.27
C LYS A 529 -22.86 16.94 -5.11
N ILE A 530 -23.26 15.68 -5.06
CA ILE A 530 -22.76 14.71 -4.05
C ILE A 530 -21.24 14.56 -4.17
N ARG A 531 -20.72 14.40 -5.39
CA ARG A 531 -19.27 14.26 -5.64
C ARG A 531 -18.49 15.52 -5.23
N GLU A 532 -19.01 16.71 -5.52
CA GLU A 532 -18.39 18.00 -5.13
C GLU A 532 -18.26 18.14 -3.60
N ILE A 533 -19.28 17.74 -2.86
CA ILE A 533 -19.32 17.91 -1.40
C ILE A 533 -18.55 16.82 -0.68
N PHE A 534 -18.78 15.55 -1.03
CA PHE A 534 -18.32 14.40 -0.24
C PHE A 534 -17.12 13.66 -0.88
N GLY A 535 -16.91 13.80 -2.19
CA GLY A 535 -15.92 13.01 -2.93
C GLY A 535 -16.34 11.54 -3.08
N SER A 536 -15.35 10.66 -3.18
CA SER A 536 -15.48 9.20 -3.10
C SER A 536 -14.88 8.70 -1.77
N HIS A 537 -15.25 7.48 -1.37
CA HIS A 537 -14.75 6.84 -0.16
C HIS A 537 -13.21 6.73 -0.18
N ASN A 538 -12.57 7.24 0.86
CA ASN A 538 -11.13 7.18 1.04
C ASN A 538 -10.75 7.09 2.53
N VAL A 539 -10.95 5.91 3.13
CA VAL A 539 -10.63 5.69 4.54
C VAL A 539 -9.14 5.80 4.86
N THR A 540 -8.27 5.55 3.87
CA THR A 540 -6.81 5.66 4.05
C THR A 540 -6.32 7.09 4.00
N GLY A 541 -7.04 8.00 3.34
CA GLY A 541 -6.74 9.43 3.35
C GLY A 541 -7.15 10.15 4.63
N VAL A 542 -7.83 9.46 5.56
CA VAL A 542 -8.24 10.03 6.84
C VAL A 542 -7.10 9.96 7.84
N HIS A 543 -6.74 11.11 8.40
CA HIS A 543 -5.71 11.15 9.43
C HIS A 543 -6.10 10.31 10.65
N PHE A 544 -5.16 9.55 11.19
CA PHE A 544 -5.41 8.57 12.27
C PHE A 544 -6.03 9.20 13.53
N SER A 545 -5.73 10.48 13.83
CA SER A 545 -6.29 11.19 14.98
C SER A 545 -7.82 11.24 14.94
N ASN A 546 -8.42 11.29 13.76
CA ASN A 546 -9.88 11.29 13.62
C ASN A 546 -10.51 10.02 14.19
N PHE A 547 -9.82 8.89 14.09
CA PHE A 547 -10.26 7.62 14.67
C PHE A 547 -9.99 7.49 16.17
N LEU A 548 -9.27 8.44 16.80
CA LEU A 548 -9.14 8.55 18.25
C LEU A 548 -10.23 9.42 18.87
N GLU A 549 -10.84 10.31 18.08
CA GLU A 549 -11.94 11.16 18.51
C GLU A 549 -13.31 10.42 18.46
N GLU A 550 -14.30 10.93 19.18
CA GLU A 550 -15.69 10.48 19.03
C GLU A 550 -16.24 10.80 17.65
N GLU A 551 -17.32 10.12 17.28
CA GLU A 551 -18.02 10.34 16.00
C GLU A 551 -18.58 11.76 15.92
N LYS A 552 -18.12 12.54 14.92
CA LYS A 552 -18.57 13.92 14.67
C LYS A 552 -18.98 14.07 13.20
N ILE A 553 -20.08 14.76 12.98
CA ILE A 553 -20.56 15.04 11.63
C ILE A 553 -19.74 16.20 11.04
N SER A 554 -19.11 15.97 9.90
CA SER A 554 -18.24 16.95 9.22
C SER A 554 -18.97 17.72 8.13
N LYS A 555 -19.83 17.06 7.36
CA LYS A 555 -20.57 17.66 6.24
C LYS A 555 -22.00 17.14 6.21
N ILE A 556 -22.95 18.02 5.88
CA ILE A 556 -24.36 17.68 5.67
C ILE A 556 -24.86 18.31 4.37
N LEU A 557 -25.63 17.55 3.59
CA LEU A 557 -26.38 18.02 2.42
C LEU A 557 -27.85 17.71 2.62
N PHE A 558 -28.67 18.77 2.70
CA PHE A 558 -30.13 18.67 2.70
C PHE A 558 -30.67 18.74 1.27
N ILE A 559 -31.50 17.78 0.90
CA ILE A 559 -32.09 17.62 -0.43
C ILE A 559 -33.61 17.69 -0.27
N PHE A 560 -34.24 18.63 -0.96
CA PHE A 560 -35.67 18.88 -0.82
C PHE A 560 -36.41 18.39 -2.07
N SER A 561 -37.51 17.64 -1.88
CA SER A 561 -38.47 17.23 -2.91
C SER A 561 -37.82 16.71 -4.19
N PHE A 562 -36.89 15.75 -4.07
CA PHE A 562 -36.15 15.21 -5.22
C PHE A 562 -36.97 14.18 -5.98
N GLU A 563 -37.54 13.18 -5.28
CA GLU A 563 -38.35 12.14 -5.90
C GLU A 563 -39.83 12.52 -6.01
N ASN A 564 -40.36 13.11 -4.95
CA ASN A 564 -41.76 13.51 -4.89
C ASN A 564 -41.91 15.01 -5.13
N LEU A 565 -42.71 15.33 -6.13
CA LEU A 565 -43.07 16.74 -6.36
C LEU A 565 -43.91 17.30 -5.20
N LEU A 566 -43.77 18.61 -5.03
CA LEU A 566 -44.62 19.33 -4.10
C LEU A 566 -46.08 19.18 -4.47
N VAL A 567 -46.84 18.57 -3.57
CA VAL A 567 -48.30 18.52 -3.61
C VAL A 567 -48.76 19.51 -2.53
N ASN A 568 -49.63 20.45 -2.90
CA ASN A 568 -50.21 21.44 -1.97
C ASN A 568 -49.20 22.39 -1.30
N ALA A 569 -48.13 22.75 -1.97
CA ALA A 569 -47.15 23.72 -1.49
C ALA A 569 -46.44 23.32 -0.16
N GLU A 570 -46.42 22.06 0.21
CA GLU A 570 -45.68 21.55 1.38
C GLU A 570 -44.51 20.67 0.96
N ILE A 571 -43.39 20.83 1.66
CA ILE A 571 -42.21 19.97 1.48
C ILE A 571 -42.41 18.75 2.37
N ASN A 572 -42.70 17.62 1.74
CA ASN A 572 -42.95 16.35 2.42
C ASN A 572 -41.88 15.30 2.16
N ASP A 573 -40.82 15.67 1.47
CA ASP A 573 -39.71 14.75 1.07
C ASP A 573 -38.38 15.41 1.40
N PHE A 574 -37.79 14.99 2.52
CA PHE A 574 -36.49 15.45 2.98
C PHE A 574 -35.51 14.31 2.89
N CYS A 575 -34.54 14.41 2.02
CA CYS A 575 -33.39 13.52 2.03
C CYS A 575 -32.18 14.26 2.60
N VAL A 576 -31.41 13.55 3.39
CA VAL A 576 -30.18 14.08 4.00
C VAL A 576 -29.05 13.14 3.72
N ILE A 577 -27.97 13.69 3.18
CA ILE A 577 -26.67 12.99 3.10
C ILE A 577 -25.74 13.67 4.09
N TYR A 578 -25.06 12.91 4.94
CA TYR A 578 -24.03 13.45 5.81
C TYR A 578 -22.82 12.54 5.88
N LYS A 579 -21.66 13.12 6.18
CA LYS A 579 -20.39 12.43 6.37
C LYS A 579 -19.84 12.74 7.76
N ASN A 580 -19.31 11.72 8.46
CA ASN A 580 -18.64 11.89 9.74
C ASN A 580 -17.09 11.93 9.60
N ASN A 581 -16.39 12.16 10.71
CA ASN A 581 -14.92 12.18 10.79
C ASN A 581 -14.26 10.80 10.60
N TRP A 582 -15.04 9.70 10.66
CA TRP A 582 -14.56 8.33 10.41
C TRP A 582 -14.75 7.88 8.97
N GLU A 583 -15.00 8.81 8.05
CA GLU A 583 -15.25 8.55 6.63
C GLU A 583 -16.46 7.66 6.36
N GLU A 584 -17.51 7.76 7.19
CA GLU A 584 -18.78 7.10 6.93
C GLU A 584 -19.76 8.10 6.28
N LEU A 585 -20.39 7.68 5.18
CA LEU A 585 -21.44 8.42 4.50
C LEU A 585 -22.80 7.81 4.83
N PHE A 586 -23.77 8.66 5.11
CA PHE A 586 -25.15 8.26 5.40
C PHE A 586 -26.07 8.97 4.42
N ALA A 587 -27.12 8.28 3.96
CA ALA A 587 -28.17 8.84 3.13
C ALA A 587 -29.54 8.35 3.62
N LEU A 588 -30.33 9.26 4.11
CA LEU A 588 -31.63 8.99 4.77
C LEU A 588 -32.73 9.82 4.15
N ARG A 589 -33.96 9.32 4.28
CA ARG A 589 -35.17 10.00 3.91
C ARG A 589 -36.06 10.18 5.13
N PHE A 590 -36.63 11.36 5.29
CA PHE A 590 -37.51 11.74 6.38
C PHE A 590 -38.83 12.32 5.83
N SER A 591 -39.93 11.95 6.48
CA SER A 591 -41.25 12.48 6.13
C SER A 591 -41.58 13.79 6.85
N SER A 592 -40.83 14.14 7.91
CA SER A 592 -40.98 15.40 8.63
C SER A 592 -39.66 15.87 9.26
N ILE A 593 -39.63 17.15 9.65
CA ILE A 593 -38.50 17.74 10.37
C ILE A 593 -38.39 17.19 11.78
N GLU A 594 -39.46 16.84 12.42
CA GLU A 594 -39.48 16.26 13.76
C GLU A 594 -38.84 14.87 13.77
N GLN A 595 -39.13 14.05 12.75
CA GLN A 595 -38.49 12.76 12.55
C GLN A 595 -36.97 12.90 12.29
N MET A 596 -36.60 13.89 11.51
CA MET A 596 -35.20 14.21 11.23
C MET A 596 -34.46 14.67 12.49
N LYS A 597 -35.11 15.52 13.32
CA LYS A 597 -34.56 15.99 14.59
C LYS A 597 -34.32 14.82 15.55
N ALA A 598 -35.30 13.95 15.75
CA ALA A 598 -35.17 12.77 16.62
C ALA A 598 -33.98 11.88 16.17
N TYR A 599 -33.77 11.72 14.87
CA TYR A 599 -32.62 10.99 14.36
C TYR A 599 -31.30 11.64 14.73
N PHE A 600 -31.15 12.97 14.50
CA PHE A 600 -29.89 13.68 14.78
C PHE A 600 -29.61 13.85 16.29
N GLU A 601 -30.58 13.71 17.16
CA GLU A 601 -30.37 13.64 18.61
C GLU A 601 -29.54 12.41 19.02
N GLU A 602 -29.59 11.33 18.22
CA GLU A 602 -28.85 10.07 18.43
C GLU A 602 -27.62 9.89 17.53
N ALA A 603 -27.61 10.51 16.37
CA ALA A 603 -26.68 10.20 15.24
C ALA A 603 -25.29 10.81 15.34
N GLY A 604 -24.88 11.38 16.46
CA GLY A 604 -23.55 11.96 16.62
C GLY A 604 -23.56 13.49 16.77
N THR A 605 -22.40 14.04 17.09
CA THR A 605 -22.27 15.46 17.42
C THR A 605 -22.18 16.33 16.17
N VAL A 606 -23.04 17.32 16.07
CA VAL A 606 -22.95 18.41 15.10
C VAL A 606 -22.20 19.56 15.77
N SER A 607 -21.15 20.10 15.13
CA SER A 607 -20.31 21.16 15.67
C SER A 607 -20.32 22.40 14.78
N ASP A 608 -19.72 23.50 15.25
CA ASP A 608 -19.52 24.73 14.50
C ASP A 608 -18.63 24.55 13.26
N HIS A 609 -17.86 23.45 13.20
CA HIS A 609 -17.07 23.08 12.02
C HIS A 609 -17.84 22.25 10.99
N THR A 610 -19.10 21.85 11.28
CA THR A 610 -19.93 21.09 10.34
C THR A 610 -20.35 21.96 9.15
N GLN A 611 -19.95 21.58 7.93
CA GLN A 611 -20.33 22.25 6.70
C GLN A 611 -21.73 21.84 6.28
N VAL A 612 -22.64 22.80 6.11
CA VAL A 612 -24.04 22.57 5.74
C VAL A 612 -24.31 23.04 4.32
N HIS A 613 -24.85 22.15 3.51
CA HIS A 613 -25.19 22.39 2.11
C HIS A 613 -26.68 22.11 1.86
N TYR A 614 -27.23 22.75 0.84
CA TYR A 614 -28.61 22.57 0.42
C TYR A 614 -28.66 22.27 -1.08
N TYR A 615 -29.57 21.41 -1.49
CA TYR A 615 -29.80 21.09 -2.89
C TYR A 615 -31.28 21.15 -3.21
N LEU A 616 -31.59 21.85 -4.28
CA LEU A 616 -32.88 21.91 -4.87
C LEU A 616 -32.73 21.87 -6.39
N GLN A 617 -33.39 20.91 -7.01
CA GLN A 617 -33.32 20.70 -8.46
C GLN A 617 -34.29 21.59 -9.22
N ARG A 618 -35.48 21.80 -8.71
CA ARG A 618 -36.57 22.49 -9.40
C ARG A 618 -36.87 23.80 -8.72
N THR A 619 -36.60 24.94 -9.43
CA THR A 619 -36.82 26.29 -8.92
C THR A 619 -37.89 27.00 -9.71
N ASN A 620 -38.91 27.54 -9.02
CA ASN A 620 -39.73 28.63 -9.50
C ASN A 620 -39.98 29.58 -8.32
N ALA A 621 -40.47 30.78 -8.58
CA ALA A 621 -40.65 31.85 -7.58
C ALA A 621 -41.55 31.43 -6.38
N CYS A 622 -42.46 30.46 -6.57
CA CYS A 622 -43.30 29.93 -5.51
C CYS A 622 -42.47 29.01 -4.61
N TYR A 623 -41.54 28.23 -5.17
CA TYR A 623 -40.71 27.28 -4.41
C TYR A 623 -39.62 27.97 -3.59
N GLU A 624 -39.08 29.10 -4.03
CA GLU A 624 -38.01 29.82 -3.33
C GLU A 624 -38.44 30.22 -1.92
N LYS A 625 -39.65 30.80 -1.77
CA LYS A 625 -40.17 31.17 -0.43
C LYS A 625 -40.38 29.94 0.50
N MET A 626 -40.79 28.83 -0.08
CA MET A 626 -40.99 27.60 0.71
C MET A 626 -39.65 26.99 1.14
N ILE A 627 -38.67 27.04 0.31
CA ILE A 627 -37.32 26.57 0.58
C ILE A 627 -36.65 27.41 1.64
N GLU A 628 -36.76 28.72 1.57
CA GLU A 628 -36.23 29.59 2.61
C GLU A 628 -36.90 29.29 3.98
N ARG A 629 -38.19 28.99 3.99
CA ARG A 629 -38.89 28.50 5.20
C ARG A 629 -38.35 27.14 5.66
N ALA A 630 -38.13 26.19 4.74
CA ALA A 630 -37.59 24.88 5.06
C ALA A 630 -36.16 24.98 5.59
N LYS A 631 -35.33 25.79 4.95
CA LYS A 631 -33.95 26.08 5.44
C LYS A 631 -33.99 26.67 6.83
N SER A 632 -34.84 27.66 7.08
CA SER A 632 -34.99 28.29 8.39
C SER A 632 -35.40 27.27 9.46
N LYS A 633 -36.34 26.36 9.15
CA LYS A 633 -36.73 25.27 10.04
C LYS A 633 -35.62 24.28 10.31
N VAL A 634 -34.86 23.90 9.27
CA VAL A 634 -33.68 23.00 9.40
C VAL A 634 -32.60 23.67 10.26
N ILE A 635 -32.29 24.94 10.04
CA ILE A 635 -31.33 25.70 10.86
C ILE A 635 -31.79 25.74 12.32
N TRP A 636 -33.06 26.05 12.54
CA TRP A 636 -33.62 26.03 13.89
C TRP A 636 -33.51 24.65 14.53
N MET A 637 -33.84 23.58 13.81
CA MET A 637 -33.72 22.22 14.30
C MET A 637 -32.28 21.92 14.72
N LEU A 638 -31.30 22.19 13.85
CA LEU A 638 -29.90 21.94 14.14
C LEU A 638 -29.41 22.72 15.36
N LYS A 639 -29.87 23.98 15.55
CA LYS A 639 -29.53 24.79 16.73
C LYS A 639 -30.14 24.27 18.05
N THR A 640 -31.19 23.48 17.97
CA THR A 640 -31.90 22.94 19.17
C THR A 640 -31.46 21.53 19.53
N LEU A 641 -30.49 20.94 18.82
CA LEU A 641 -29.96 19.62 19.18
C LEU A 641 -29.13 19.69 20.47
N PRO A 642 -29.24 18.72 21.37
CA PRO A 642 -28.63 18.76 22.70
C PRO A 642 -27.07 18.65 22.68
N LYS A 643 -26.49 18.20 21.58
CA LYS A 643 -25.04 18.02 21.40
C LYS A 643 -24.43 19.04 20.44
N VAL A 644 -24.92 20.28 20.40
CA VAL A 644 -24.37 21.34 19.51
C VAL A 644 -23.35 22.16 20.30
N GLU A 645 -22.07 21.99 19.95
CA GLU A 645 -21.01 22.92 20.31
C GLU A 645 -21.03 24.08 19.33
N LYS A 646 -21.38 25.28 19.79
CA LYS A 646 -21.44 26.57 19.05
C LYS A 646 -21.56 26.48 17.51
N TRP A 647 -22.67 26.93 16.98
CA TRP A 647 -22.95 27.00 15.53
C TRP A 647 -22.46 28.31 14.92
N PRO A 648 -21.74 28.34 13.79
CA PRO A 648 -21.31 29.59 13.17
C PRO A 648 -22.53 30.35 12.62
N PHE A 649 -22.52 31.67 12.83
CA PHE A 649 -23.47 32.58 12.18
C PHE A 649 -23.13 32.65 10.67
N PHE A 650 -24.13 32.47 9.83
CA PHE A 650 -24.11 32.90 8.42
C PHE A 650 -24.49 34.37 8.32
#